data_78d2807c23f04ce26ec25df4d8b9792c
#
_entry.id   78d2807c23f04ce26ec25df4d8b9792c
#
_cell.length_a   1.000
_cell.length_b   1.000
_cell.length_c   1.000
_cell.angle_alpha   90.00
_cell.angle_beta   90.00
_cell.angle_gamma   90.00
#
_symmetry.space_group_name_H-M   'P 1'
#
loop_
_entity.id
_entity.type
_entity.pdbx_description
1 polymer ?
#
loop_
_entity_poly.entity_id
_entity_poly.type
_entity_poly.pdbx_seq_one_letter_code
_entity_poly.pdbx_strand_id
1 'polypeptide(L)'
;TYGEISNALESFDNKRAAGVSSNKNSEYLIRLKDNIQSVQKVSEIPIKVVNDSEIIQLQDIASISRKPLSPVEDIFMYNGKVVVSVAALGAMSPRVHDYVDRARLVVDDMRSSLPEEISIEEIYDESFYTSKKFDELIKSFSLAIFFVLSISLFFLGIRPAIIVTLILPFSVCLVMIGCRAIGLPLHQTSITGIIIALGLLIDNGIIVVEDYKHRRNIGLSIKDSINESVRHLIIPLTAATATTVFAFLPIVTGEGPSIEFVGGLAMTVIMSITSSLVLAILLVPVLMSYMEKIPYFKNIDIYSEGYHNKKILDQYRSFLTWSFAVPRRALLISISLPVLGFLLFTTLPKDFFPAQDRDMFRINIELPSNASAEKTLERARIIRNQVLESGLVEVEKDYWFVGRRMPRVLMNIVGGKEKQGSNNVAQSVFFAKDYYQMIDNLPELSKLIVDKNPDILVIVDSFIAGPPVFSDVSYVIFGDDPFVLKQLGEKLELIINDAPDISLTKSETSNINTNIELDLKNSNISLSGINPKNLVNELYAANNGVIVGTMLDSNKEIPIRLKGINKPDDILGSASYLTIPSQNGFEYIDSFGESRITNKSSIITRQDGQRMNSVEGWVWTGTLSSATEDYIKDDVEKFKNELPPGYSIKQLGEAETRGESQASLYSSAVIYMILIVIGLVLALNSFRQAGIILSVAILSIGLSFLGLFIGQQNYGFIGTIAAVGLIGLSINDSIIVLSHIKEEAEKKLISKAELVEVVIRSTRHIITTSLTTLGGFAPLIFASVFFRPLAWAMSIGVLGATMTALLYIPAMFIYLKKIKY
;
A
#
# COMPACT_ATOMS: atom_id res chain seq x y z
N THR A 1 -12.88 51.33 22.45
CA THR A 1 -13.36 50.25 21.56
C THR A 1 -12.20 49.48 21.02
N TYR A 2 -12.45 48.23 20.58
CA TYR A 2 -11.42 47.42 19.89
C TYR A 2 -10.92 48.13 18.62
N GLY A 3 -11.82 48.84 17.92
CA GLY A 3 -11.47 49.60 16.73
C GLY A 3 -10.49 50.74 17.02
N GLU A 4 -10.65 51.48 18.12
CA GLU A 4 -9.72 52.55 18.51
C GLU A 4 -8.32 52.00 18.84
N ILE A 5 -8.27 50.89 19.57
CA ILE A 5 -7.01 50.21 19.89
C ILE A 5 -6.34 49.67 18.63
N SER A 6 -7.12 49.01 17.74
CA SER A 6 -6.63 48.52 16.46
C SER A 6 -6.03 49.62 15.61
N ASN A 7 -6.76 50.74 15.42
CA ASN A 7 -6.30 51.87 14.64
C ASN A 7 -5.03 52.51 15.22
N ALA A 8 -4.95 52.63 16.55
CA ALA A 8 -3.75 53.13 17.21
C ALA A 8 -2.55 52.20 16.94
N LEU A 9 -2.70 50.91 17.18
CA LEU A 9 -1.63 49.91 16.94
C LEU A 9 -1.19 49.84 15.47
N GLU A 10 -2.14 49.83 14.52
CA GLU A 10 -1.86 49.90 13.09
C GLU A 10 -1.12 51.17 12.68
N SER A 11 -1.43 52.33 13.31
CA SER A 11 -0.76 53.59 13.01
C SER A 11 0.69 53.63 13.47
N PHE A 12 1.05 52.83 14.48
CA PHE A 12 2.43 52.71 14.98
C PHE A 12 3.22 51.56 14.31
N ASP A 13 2.56 50.64 13.63
CA ASP A 13 3.22 49.58 12.86
C ASP A 13 3.65 50.06 11.45
N ASN A 14 4.48 51.10 11.43
CA ASN A 14 4.93 51.76 10.20
C ASN A 14 6.09 51.01 9.52
N LYS A 15 5.76 50.03 8.65
CA LYS A 15 6.74 49.30 7.84
C LYS A 15 6.91 49.86 6.43
N ARG A 16 6.27 50.96 6.09
CA ARG A 16 6.35 51.57 4.77
C ARG A 16 7.61 52.41 4.63
N ALA A 17 8.30 52.27 3.48
CA ALA A 17 9.38 53.18 3.15
C ALA A 17 8.82 54.61 2.99
N ALA A 18 9.44 55.59 3.67
CA ALA A 18 9.02 57.00 3.60
C ALA A 18 9.38 57.69 2.28
N GLY A 19 9.95 56.97 1.32
CA GLY A 19 10.34 57.45 0.01
C GLY A 19 11.85 57.61 -0.16
N VAL A 20 12.23 58.18 -1.29
CA VAL A 20 13.63 58.43 -1.66
C VAL A 20 13.83 59.93 -1.82
N SER A 21 14.83 60.48 -1.13
CA SER A 21 15.31 61.84 -1.41
C SER A 21 16.49 61.75 -2.35
N SER A 22 16.39 62.35 -3.53
CA SER A 22 17.45 62.31 -4.55
C SER A 22 17.95 63.73 -4.90
N ASN A 23 19.23 63.83 -5.13
CA ASN A 23 19.87 64.97 -5.76
C ASN A 23 20.61 64.50 -7.02
N LYS A 24 21.30 65.45 -7.75
CA LYS A 24 21.98 65.11 -9.02
C LYS A 24 23.04 64.01 -8.91
N ASN A 25 23.55 63.67 -7.73
CA ASN A 25 24.64 62.75 -7.50
C ASN A 25 24.35 61.56 -6.59
N SER A 26 23.21 61.55 -5.86
CA SER A 26 22.95 60.55 -4.82
C SER A 26 21.44 60.40 -4.54
N GLU A 27 21.05 59.17 -4.18
CA GLU A 27 19.71 58.86 -3.71
C GLU A 27 19.81 58.31 -2.28
N TYR A 28 18.96 58.84 -1.40
CA TYR A 28 18.87 58.46 0.00
C TYR A 28 17.50 57.89 0.29
N LEU A 29 17.42 56.63 0.73
CA LEU A 29 16.20 55.98 1.19
C LEU A 29 15.87 56.53 2.57
N ILE A 30 14.69 57.12 2.69
CA ILE A 30 14.17 57.61 3.99
C ILE A 30 13.44 56.44 4.66
N ARG A 31 13.90 56.07 5.85
CA ARG A 31 13.26 55.03 6.67
C ARG A 31 12.90 55.61 8.04
N LEU A 32 11.68 55.30 8.48
CA LEU A 32 11.29 55.50 9.87
C LEU A 32 11.91 54.37 10.71
N LYS A 33 12.59 54.73 11.80
CA LYS A 33 13.34 53.79 12.64
C LYS A 33 12.48 53.13 13.71
N ASP A 34 11.25 53.54 13.85
CA ASP A 34 10.40 53.13 14.97
C ASP A 34 9.61 51.85 14.67
N ASN A 35 10.34 50.76 14.62
CA ASN A 35 9.73 49.43 14.53
C ASN A 35 9.44 48.92 15.95
N ILE A 36 8.29 48.28 16.13
CA ILE A 36 7.91 47.60 17.37
C ILE A 36 8.80 46.36 17.52
N GLN A 37 9.78 46.43 18.44
CA GLN A 37 10.82 45.38 18.60
C GLN A 37 10.76 44.66 19.95
N SER A 38 9.88 45.07 20.87
CA SER A 38 9.75 44.43 22.17
C SER A 38 8.33 44.56 22.72
N VAL A 39 7.98 43.66 23.65
CA VAL A 39 6.70 43.67 24.37
C VAL A 39 6.54 44.99 25.11
N GLN A 40 7.62 45.55 25.65
CA GLN A 40 7.60 46.84 26.33
C GLN A 40 7.23 47.99 25.38
N LYS A 41 7.78 48.04 24.17
CA LYS A 41 7.38 49.04 23.17
C LYS A 41 5.92 48.93 22.76
N VAL A 42 5.36 47.70 22.70
CA VAL A 42 3.93 47.47 22.49
C VAL A 42 3.12 48.07 23.64
N SER A 43 3.58 47.90 24.90
CA SER A 43 2.88 48.37 26.09
C SER A 43 2.83 49.90 26.19
N GLU A 44 3.83 50.61 25.67
CA GLU A 44 3.98 52.06 25.71
C GLU A 44 3.26 52.80 24.56
N ILE A 45 2.61 52.04 23.63
CA ILE A 45 1.90 52.66 22.49
C ILE A 45 0.75 53.55 23.00
N PRO A 46 0.72 54.84 22.60
CA PRO A 46 -0.34 55.75 22.99
C PRO A 46 -1.63 55.44 22.23
N ILE A 47 -2.72 55.25 22.96
CA ILE A 47 -4.05 54.96 22.41
C ILE A 47 -4.88 56.21 22.25
N LYS A 48 -4.85 57.12 23.24
CA LYS A 48 -5.63 58.35 23.24
C LYS A 48 -4.97 59.42 24.07
N VAL A 49 -5.09 60.65 23.61
CA VAL A 49 -4.72 61.82 24.40
C VAL A 49 -5.98 62.41 25.04
N VAL A 50 -5.96 62.60 26.35
CA VAL A 50 -7.06 63.15 27.14
C VAL A 50 -6.62 64.51 27.64
N ASN A 51 -7.44 65.54 27.46
CA ASN A 51 -7.24 66.91 27.98
C ASN A 51 -5.88 67.58 27.66
N ASP A 52 -5.36 67.37 26.44
CA ASP A 52 -4.10 67.95 25.92
C ASP A 52 -2.80 67.58 26.69
N SER A 53 -2.84 66.76 27.76
CA SER A 53 -1.69 66.54 28.63
C SER A 53 -1.58 65.14 29.18
N GLU A 54 -2.63 64.33 29.15
CA GLU A 54 -2.61 62.89 29.59
C GLU A 54 -2.69 61.96 28.42
N ILE A 55 -1.70 61.07 28.32
CA ILE A 55 -1.62 60.05 27.31
C ILE A 55 -2.01 58.68 27.93
N ILE A 56 -3.07 58.10 27.46
CA ILE A 56 -3.43 56.72 27.82
C ILE A 56 -2.62 55.78 26.97
N GLN A 57 -1.77 55.00 27.60
CA GLN A 57 -0.97 53.95 26.95
C GLN A 57 -1.70 52.60 26.92
N LEU A 58 -1.31 51.71 26.04
CA LEU A 58 -1.92 50.38 25.93
C LEU A 58 -1.83 49.60 27.25
N GLN A 59 -0.75 49.69 27.99
CA GLN A 59 -0.58 49.05 29.30
C GLN A 59 -1.58 49.49 30.37
N ASP A 60 -2.18 50.66 30.21
CA ASP A 60 -3.16 51.21 31.18
C ASP A 60 -4.53 50.56 31.02
N ILE A 61 -4.80 49.96 29.84
CA ILE A 61 -6.11 49.43 29.46
C ILE A 61 -6.07 47.94 29.06
N ALA A 62 -4.89 47.38 28.85
CA ALA A 62 -4.71 46.00 28.38
C ALA A 62 -3.55 45.28 29.07
N SER A 63 -3.67 43.98 29.23
CA SER A 63 -2.59 43.11 29.66
C SER A 63 -1.84 42.57 28.43
N ILE A 64 -0.54 42.92 28.34
CA ILE A 64 0.30 42.53 27.20
C ILE A 64 1.22 41.40 27.61
N SER A 65 1.18 40.31 26.92
CA SER A 65 2.04 39.14 27.19
C SER A 65 2.38 38.38 25.93
N ARG A 66 3.59 37.86 25.85
CA ARG A 66 3.98 36.92 24.80
C ARG A 66 3.57 35.50 25.20
N LYS A 67 2.72 34.86 24.41
CA LYS A 67 2.19 33.52 24.66
C LYS A 67 2.15 32.74 23.38
N PRO A 68 2.14 31.37 23.43
CA PRO A 68 1.77 30.57 22.29
C PRO A 68 0.40 30.97 21.74
N LEU A 69 0.20 30.73 20.44
CA LEU A 69 -1.09 30.98 19.78
C LEU A 69 -2.21 30.22 20.49
N SER A 70 -3.31 30.90 20.79
CA SER A 70 -4.52 30.29 21.40
C SER A 70 -5.76 30.73 20.62
N PRO A 71 -6.71 29.81 20.30
CA PRO A 71 -6.62 28.37 20.60
C PRO A 71 -5.48 27.70 19.86
N VAL A 72 -4.93 26.63 20.46
CA VAL A 72 -3.92 25.79 19.80
C VAL A 72 -4.63 24.96 18.74
N GLU A 73 -4.15 25.03 17.50
CA GLU A 73 -4.78 24.33 16.37
C GLU A 73 -4.16 22.96 16.10
N ASP A 74 -2.87 22.78 16.43
CA ASP A 74 -2.14 21.54 16.26
C ASP A 74 -1.17 21.31 17.42
N ILE A 75 -1.21 20.11 17.94
CA ILE A 75 -0.37 19.67 19.04
C ILE A 75 0.32 18.37 18.66
N PHE A 76 1.63 18.34 18.87
CA PHE A 76 2.39 17.11 18.73
C PHE A 76 2.82 16.61 20.11
N MET A 77 2.55 15.32 20.39
CA MET A 77 2.92 14.65 21.64
C MET A 77 3.80 13.45 21.33
N TYR A 78 4.91 13.32 22.05
CA TYR A 78 5.83 12.20 21.99
C TYR A 78 6.04 11.62 23.37
N ASN A 79 5.82 10.32 23.52
CA ASN A 79 5.91 9.62 24.83
C ASN A 79 5.16 10.35 25.95
N GLY A 80 3.96 10.90 25.66
CA GLY A 80 3.10 11.62 26.59
C GLY A 80 3.47 13.08 26.84
N LYS A 81 4.60 13.58 26.30
CA LYS A 81 5.05 14.97 26.43
C LYS A 81 4.72 15.77 25.18
N VAL A 82 4.25 17.00 25.34
CA VAL A 82 4.06 17.90 24.20
C VAL A 82 5.41 18.46 23.78
N VAL A 83 5.72 18.30 22.50
CA VAL A 83 7.01 18.70 21.90
C VAL A 83 6.79 19.31 20.52
N VAL A 84 7.82 19.86 19.92
CA VAL A 84 7.81 20.36 18.53
C VAL A 84 8.29 19.24 17.61
N SER A 85 7.52 18.91 16.58
CA SER A 85 7.97 17.96 15.56
C SER A 85 8.48 18.67 14.31
N VAL A 86 9.57 18.16 13.75
CA VAL A 86 10.11 18.58 12.47
C VAL A 86 10.16 17.36 11.56
N ALA A 87 9.51 17.44 10.41
CA ALA A 87 9.50 16.36 9.42
C ALA A 87 10.35 16.75 8.21
N ALA A 88 11.34 15.94 7.89
CA ALA A 88 12.11 16.03 6.66
C ALA A 88 11.45 15.14 5.59
N LEU A 89 10.98 15.76 4.51
CA LEU A 89 10.37 15.07 3.39
C LEU A 89 11.32 15.11 2.19
N GLY A 90 11.59 13.95 1.60
CA GLY A 90 12.37 13.86 0.37
C GLY A 90 11.58 14.43 -0.83
N ALA A 91 12.28 15.08 -1.75
CA ALA A 91 11.70 15.45 -3.04
C ALA A 91 11.32 14.19 -3.84
N MET A 92 10.47 14.31 -4.86
CA MET A 92 10.10 13.17 -5.71
C MET A 92 11.36 12.44 -6.21
N SER A 93 11.44 11.14 -5.94
CA SER A 93 12.47 10.22 -6.46
C SER A 93 13.90 10.26 -5.85
N PRO A 94 14.20 10.79 -4.65
CA PRO A 94 15.50 10.56 -4.06
C PRO A 94 15.58 9.16 -3.45
N ARG A 95 16.79 8.61 -3.38
CA ARG A 95 17.04 7.44 -2.54
C ARG A 95 16.82 7.81 -1.08
N VAL A 96 16.05 6.97 -0.36
CA VAL A 96 15.69 7.23 1.04
C VAL A 96 16.94 7.47 1.89
N HIS A 97 17.95 6.63 1.77
CA HIS A 97 19.22 6.77 2.50
C HIS A 97 19.91 8.11 2.23
N ASP A 98 20.01 8.51 0.94
CA ASP A 98 20.76 9.70 0.56
C ASP A 98 20.16 11.00 1.16
N TYR A 99 18.84 11.09 1.30
CA TYR A 99 18.26 12.28 1.91
C TYR A 99 18.19 12.19 3.44
N VAL A 100 18.02 11.01 4.02
CA VAL A 100 18.04 10.82 5.47
C VAL A 100 19.44 11.12 6.02
N ASP A 101 20.49 10.62 5.37
CA ASP A 101 21.87 10.91 5.77
C ASP A 101 22.19 12.41 5.71
N ARG A 102 21.71 13.09 4.65
CA ARG A 102 21.86 14.56 4.57
C ARG A 102 21.07 15.28 5.66
N ALA A 103 19.85 14.81 5.97
CA ALA A 103 19.06 15.39 7.03
C ALA A 103 19.72 15.20 8.40
N ARG A 104 20.31 14.03 8.66
CA ARG A 104 21.07 13.76 9.90
C ARG A 104 22.26 14.69 10.05
N LEU A 105 23.05 14.91 8.99
CA LEU A 105 24.17 15.85 9.03
C LEU A 105 23.72 17.26 9.45
N VAL A 106 22.58 17.74 8.93
CA VAL A 106 22.02 19.05 9.31
C VAL A 106 21.55 19.05 10.76
N VAL A 107 20.90 17.98 11.22
CA VAL A 107 20.45 17.84 12.61
C VAL A 107 21.63 17.77 13.58
N ASP A 108 22.71 17.07 13.24
CA ASP A 108 23.91 16.96 14.09
C ASP A 108 24.65 18.29 14.17
N ASP A 109 24.74 19.05 13.07
CA ASP A 109 25.29 20.42 13.09
C ASP A 109 24.41 21.32 13.98
N MET A 110 23.09 21.23 13.85
CA MET A 110 22.16 22.00 14.68
C MET A 110 22.26 21.63 16.16
N ARG A 111 22.39 20.35 16.51
CA ARG A 111 22.59 19.89 17.90
C ARG A 111 23.76 20.58 18.57
N SER A 112 24.87 20.79 17.84
CA SER A 112 26.05 21.46 18.37
C SER A 112 25.83 22.94 18.70
N SER A 113 24.80 23.55 18.11
CA SER A 113 24.48 24.99 18.28
C SER A 113 23.32 25.26 19.26
N LEU A 114 22.62 24.22 19.74
CA LEU A 114 21.50 24.35 20.66
C LEU A 114 21.93 24.48 22.12
N PRO A 115 21.13 25.20 22.94
CA PRO A 115 21.29 25.17 24.40
C PRO A 115 21.11 23.75 24.97
N GLU A 116 21.75 23.48 26.09
CA GLU A 116 21.70 22.15 26.75
C GLU A 116 20.30 21.70 27.16
N GLU A 117 19.38 22.66 27.36
CA GLU A 117 18.00 22.39 27.72
C GLU A 117 17.14 21.88 26.55
N ILE A 118 17.64 21.94 25.31
CA ILE A 118 16.92 21.50 24.12
C ILE A 118 17.57 20.25 23.56
N SER A 119 16.84 19.15 23.54
CA SER A 119 17.27 17.88 22.92
C SER A 119 16.50 17.65 21.61
N ILE A 120 17.18 17.12 20.59
CA ILE A 120 16.57 16.65 19.35
C ILE A 120 16.65 15.12 19.33
N GLU A 121 15.52 14.47 19.23
CA GLU A 121 15.41 13.02 19.09
C GLU A 121 14.87 12.64 17.72
N GLU A 122 15.44 11.60 17.13
CA GLU A 122 14.95 10.99 15.90
C GLU A 122 13.82 10.02 16.24
N ILE A 123 12.59 10.35 15.83
CA ILE A 123 11.40 9.57 16.17
C ILE A 123 11.16 8.47 15.16
N TYR A 124 11.34 8.76 13.88
CA TYR A 124 11.04 7.87 12.77
C TYR A 124 12.09 7.99 11.67
N ASP A 125 12.56 6.86 11.20
CA ASP A 125 13.51 6.73 10.09
C ASP A 125 13.06 5.66 9.10
N GLU A 126 12.64 6.08 7.91
CA GLU A 126 12.26 5.16 6.82
C GLU A 126 13.47 4.40 6.27
N SER A 127 14.70 4.95 6.37
CA SER A 127 15.90 4.28 5.91
C SER A 127 16.19 3.01 6.71
N PHE A 128 15.86 3.00 8.00
CA PHE A 128 15.97 1.81 8.85
C PHE A 128 15.11 0.65 8.33
N TYR A 129 13.83 0.92 8.08
CA TYR A 129 12.91 -0.11 7.55
C TYR A 129 13.29 -0.55 6.14
N THR A 130 13.71 0.37 5.31
CA THR A 130 14.19 0.07 3.96
C THR A 130 15.43 -0.81 4.01
N SER A 131 16.43 -0.50 4.85
CA SER A 131 17.63 -1.33 5.03
C SER A 131 17.29 -2.72 5.53
N LYS A 132 16.45 -2.82 6.57
CA LYS A 132 16.00 -4.11 7.11
C LYS A 132 15.37 -4.98 6.03
N LYS A 133 14.51 -4.39 5.19
CA LYS A 133 13.89 -5.12 4.06
C LYS A 133 14.88 -5.53 3.00
N PHE A 134 15.83 -4.67 2.64
CA PHE A 134 16.90 -5.04 1.71
C PHE A 134 17.75 -6.20 2.24
N ASP A 135 18.10 -6.18 3.52
CA ASP A 135 18.88 -7.26 4.16
C ASP A 135 18.10 -8.59 4.15
N GLU A 136 16.80 -8.56 4.45
CA GLU A 136 15.92 -9.72 4.38
C GLU A 136 15.83 -10.28 2.94
N LEU A 137 15.71 -9.40 1.96
CA LEU A 137 15.68 -9.78 0.54
C LEU A 137 17.01 -10.35 0.06
N ILE A 138 18.15 -9.79 0.48
CA ILE A 138 19.49 -10.31 0.16
C ILE A 138 19.69 -11.70 0.81
N LYS A 139 19.27 -11.88 2.05
CA LYS A 139 19.29 -13.19 2.71
C LYS A 139 18.43 -14.21 1.97
N SER A 140 17.21 -13.84 1.59
CA SER A 140 16.28 -14.69 0.83
C SER A 140 16.85 -15.06 -0.54
N PHE A 141 17.46 -14.11 -1.23
CA PHE A 141 18.14 -14.31 -2.50
C PHE A 141 19.31 -15.31 -2.38
N SER A 142 20.14 -15.13 -1.37
CA SER A 142 21.29 -15.99 -1.12
C SER A 142 20.85 -17.42 -0.77
N LEU A 143 19.78 -17.54 0.05
CA LEU A 143 19.20 -18.82 0.43
C LEU A 143 18.54 -19.51 -0.78
N ALA A 144 17.86 -18.78 -1.66
CA ALA A 144 17.30 -19.32 -2.89
C ALA A 144 18.39 -19.87 -3.82
N ILE A 145 19.50 -19.13 -4.01
CA ILE A 145 20.66 -19.63 -4.78
C ILE A 145 21.21 -20.91 -4.16
N PHE A 146 21.32 -20.99 -2.84
CA PHE A 146 21.80 -22.17 -2.14
C PHE A 146 20.89 -23.38 -2.37
N PHE A 147 19.55 -23.22 -2.24
CA PHE A 147 18.62 -24.31 -2.51
C PHE A 147 18.67 -24.76 -3.97
N VAL A 148 18.70 -23.82 -4.89
CA VAL A 148 18.80 -24.10 -6.32
C VAL A 148 20.07 -24.87 -6.65
N LEU A 149 21.23 -24.43 -6.14
CA LEU A 149 22.50 -25.12 -6.32
C LEU A 149 22.44 -26.54 -5.74
N SER A 150 21.91 -26.69 -4.52
CA SER A 150 21.82 -27.98 -3.84
C SER A 150 20.92 -28.97 -4.59
N ILE A 151 19.76 -28.53 -5.06
CA ILE A 151 18.84 -29.37 -5.85
C ILE A 151 19.46 -29.71 -7.21
N SER A 152 20.08 -28.73 -7.88
CA SER A 152 20.74 -28.93 -9.15
C SER A 152 21.92 -29.91 -9.04
N LEU A 153 22.72 -29.83 -7.96
CA LEU A 153 23.81 -30.78 -7.68
C LEU A 153 23.27 -32.20 -7.53
N PHE A 154 22.16 -32.35 -6.82
CA PHE A 154 21.56 -33.64 -6.57
C PHE A 154 21.03 -34.32 -7.85
N PHE A 155 20.32 -33.57 -8.70
CA PHE A 155 19.66 -34.14 -9.89
C PHE A 155 20.51 -34.08 -11.15
N LEU A 156 21.33 -33.07 -11.38
CA LEU A 156 22.07 -32.86 -12.63
C LEU A 156 23.54 -33.24 -12.57
N GLY A 157 24.12 -33.34 -11.35
CA GLY A 157 25.53 -33.52 -11.12
C GLY A 157 26.33 -32.20 -11.12
N ILE A 158 27.60 -32.26 -10.72
CA ILE A 158 28.41 -31.07 -10.37
C ILE A 158 28.56 -30.11 -11.53
N ARG A 159 28.96 -30.55 -12.71
CA ARG A 159 29.27 -29.68 -13.86
C ARG A 159 28.04 -28.90 -14.34
N PRO A 160 26.92 -29.56 -14.64
CA PRO A 160 25.70 -28.92 -15.04
C PRO A 160 25.15 -27.99 -13.95
N ALA A 161 25.21 -28.38 -12.68
CA ALA A 161 24.72 -27.58 -11.57
C ALA A 161 25.45 -26.26 -11.43
N ILE A 162 26.77 -26.25 -11.56
CA ILE A 162 27.56 -25.01 -11.51
C ILE A 162 27.18 -24.08 -12.67
N ILE A 163 27.04 -24.60 -13.89
CA ILE A 163 26.71 -23.79 -15.06
C ILE A 163 25.32 -23.19 -14.92
N VAL A 164 24.34 -24.01 -14.55
CA VAL A 164 22.94 -23.56 -14.36
C VAL A 164 22.87 -22.50 -13.25
N THR A 165 23.61 -22.70 -12.15
CA THR A 165 23.63 -21.73 -11.04
C THR A 165 24.32 -20.43 -11.44
N LEU A 166 25.34 -20.47 -12.31
CA LEU A 166 26.00 -19.26 -12.83
C LEU A 166 25.08 -18.38 -13.69
N ILE A 167 24.03 -18.94 -14.30
CA ILE A 167 23.04 -18.16 -15.03
C ILE A 167 22.37 -17.12 -14.12
N LEU A 168 22.14 -17.44 -12.84
CA LEU A 168 21.43 -16.58 -11.91
C LEU A 168 22.09 -15.21 -11.74
N PRO A 169 23.37 -15.11 -11.32
CA PRO A 169 23.99 -13.80 -11.15
C PRO A 169 24.14 -13.04 -12.49
N PHE A 170 24.38 -13.73 -13.60
CA PHE A 170 24.43 -13.08 -14.91
C PHE A 170 23.05 -12.54 -15.34
N SER A 171 21.96 -13.29 -15.09
CA SER A 171 20.61 -12.80 -15.34
C SER A 171 20.30 -11.57 -14.49
N VAL A 172 20.65 -11.58 -13.21
CA VAL A 172 20.44 -10.43 -12.33
C VAL A 172 21.21 -9.20 -12.83
N CYS A 173 22.46 -9.36 -13.28
CA CYS A 173 23.21 -8.27 -13.90
C CYS A 173 22.51 -7.70 -15.14
N LEU A 174 21.98 -8.55 -16.02
CA LEU A 174 21.23 -8.12 -17.20
C LEU A 174 19.92 -7.41 -16.82
N VAL A 175 19.21 -7.90 -15.79
CA VAL A 175 18.00 -7.24 -15.26
C VAL A 175 18.35 -5.85 -14.71
N MET A 176 19.43 -5.73 -13.95
CA MET A 176 19.89 -4.44 -13.42
C MET A 176 20.23 -3.44 -14.55
N ILE A 177 20.90 -3.92 -15.61
CA ILE A 177 21.16 -3.10 -16.82
C ILE A 177 19.83 -2.70 -17.46
N GLY A 178 18.90 -3.63 -17.61
CA GLY A 178 17.57 -3.36 -18.16
C GLY A 178 16.77 -2.36 -17.33
N CYS A 179 16.71 -2.51 -16.01
CA CYS A 179 16.08 -1.56 -15.09
C CYS A 179 16.69 -0.16 -15.25
N ARG A 180 18.03 -0.07 -15.34
CA ARG A 180 18.72 1.20 -15.58
C ARG A 180 18.35 1.83 -16.92
N ALA A 181 18.22 1.01 -17.97
CA ALA A 181 17.90 1.48 -19.32
C ALA A 181 16.49 2.06 -19.44
N ILE A 182 15.51 1.48 -18.75
CA ILE A 182 14.11 1.95 -18.76
C ILE A 182 13.78 2.90 -17.60
N GLY A 183 14.74 3.21 -16.73
CA GLY A 183 14.53 4.09 -15.58
C GLY A 183 13.69 3.46 -14.44
N LEU A 184 13.59 2.13 -14.38
CA LEU A 184 12.88 1.45 -13.29
C LEU A 184 13.72 1.46 -12.01
N PRO A 185 13.26 2.06 -10.91
CA PRO A 185 13.99 2.06 -9.65
C PRO A 185 14.00 0.67 -9.02
N LEU A 186 15.10 0.37 -8.32
CA LEU A 186 15.19 -0.84 -7.51
C LEU A 186 14.56 -0.57 -6.14
N HIS A 187 13.29 -0.87 -6.03
CA HIS A 187 12.52 -0.84 -4.78
C HIS A 187 12.14 -2.26 -4.34
N GLN A 188 11.53 -2.39 -3.17
CA GLN A 188 11.17 -3.69 -2.57
C GLN A 188 10.44 -4.62 -3.55
N THR A 189 9.44 -4.13 -4.27
CA THR A 189 8.65 -4.95 -5.21
C THR A 189 9.47 -5.37 -6.42
N SER A 190 10.33 -4.52 -6.99
CA SER A 190 11.23 -4.87 -8.11
C SER A 190 12.22 -5.96 -7.72
N ILE A 191 12.83 -5.86 -6.53
CA ILE A 191 13.79 -6.86 -6.04
C ILE A 191 13.07 -8.18 -5.76
N THR A 192 11.88 -8.13 -5.17
CA THR A 192 11.06 -9.33 -4.97
C THR A 192 10.73 -10.01 -6.30
N GLY A 193 10.43 -9.25 -7.36
CA GLY A 193 10.25 -9.81 -8.70
C GLY A 193 11.47 -10.56 -9.20
N ILE A 194 12.69 -10.07 -8.92
CA ILE A 194 13.93 -10.80 -9.23
C ILE A 194 14.01 -12.11 -8.43
N ILE A 195 13.66 -12.08 -7.14
CA ILE A 195 13.67 -13.29 -6.29
C ILE A 195 12.66 -14.32 -6.78
N ILE A 196 11.44 -13.90 -7.12
CA ILE A 196 10.42 -14.76 -7.71
C ILE A 196 10.94 -15.39 -9.02
N ALA A 197 11.60 -14.60 -9.84
CA ALA A 197 12.14 -15.05 -11.10
C ALA A 197 13.28 -16.06 -10.95
N LEU A 198 13.99 -16.13 -9.79
CA LEU A 198 15.09 -17.06 -9.59
C LEU A 198 14.70 -18.50 -9.87
N GLY A 199 13.53 -18.93 -9.42
CA GLY A 199 13.01 -20.25 -9.73
C GLY A 199 12.76 -20.47 -11.23
N LEU A 200 12.29 -19.41 -11.93
CA LEU A 200 11.96 -19.44 -13.35
C LEU A 200 13.18 -19.30 -14.27
N LEU A 201 14.25 -18.68 -13.78
CA LEU A 201 15.47 -18.40 -14.55
C LEU A 201 16.22 -19.66 -14.94
N ILE A 202 16.09 -20.71 -14.17
CA ILE A 202 16.91 -21.91 -14.27
C ILE A 202 16.35 -22.87 -15.31
N ASP A 203 15.05 -22.85 -15.55
CA ASP A 203 14.34 -23.80 -16.41
C ASP A 203 14.94 -23.86 -17.79
N ASN A 204 15.15 -22.73 -18.45
CA ASN A 204 15.74 -22.67 -19.78
C ASN A 204 17.17 -23.25 -19.79
N GLY A 205 17.96 -22.95 -18.74
CA GLY A 205 19.32 -23.46 -18.61
C GLY A 205 19.41 -24.97 -18.41
N ILE A 206 18.54 -25.52 -17.57
CA ILE A 206 18.46 -27.00 -17.32
C ILE A 206 18.15 -27.74 -18.60
N ILE A 207 17.17 -27.28 -19.39
CA ILE A 207 16.76 -27.93 -20.63
C ILE A 207 17.89 -27.93 -21.64
N VAL A 208 18.58 -26.78 -21.82
CA VAL A 208 19.72 -26.70 -22.75
C VAL A 208 20.90 -27.60 -22.32
N VAL A 209 21.19 -27.64 -21.02
CA VAL A 209 22.22 -28.51 -20.46
C VAL A 209 21.89 -29.98 -20.70
N GLU A 210 20.66 -30.42 -20.46
CA GLU A 210 20.23 -31.79 -20.63
C GLU A 210 20.22 -32.23 -22.10
N ASP A 211 19.74 -31.38 -23.02
CA ASP A 211 19.76 -31.68 -24.46
C ASP A 211 21.20 -31.75 -25.00
N TYR A 212 22.08 -30.81 -24.54
CA TYR A 212 23.51 -30.92 -24.88
C TYR A 212 24.15 -32.21 -24.40
N LYS A 213 23.94 -32.62 -23.12
CA LYS A 213 24.43 -33.87 -22.56
C LYS A 213 23.91 -35.09 -23.36
N HIS A 214 22.63 -35.08 -23.71
CA HIS A 214 22.03 -36.15 -24.50
C HIS A 214 22.74 -36.32 -25.86
N ARG A 215 22.99 -35.17 -26.56
CA ARG A 215 23.66 -35.20 -27.86
C ARG A 215 25.14 -35.66 -27.75
N ARG A 216 25.79 -35.22 -26.69
CA ARG A 216 27.16 -35.74 -26.41
C ARG A 216 27.20 -37.22 -26.12
N ASN A 217 26.21 -37.74 -25.38
CA ASN A 217 26.11 -39.18 -25.08
C ASN A 217 25.80 -40.07 -26.33
N ILE A 218 25.14 -39.49 -27.34
CA ILE A 218 24.92 -40.15 -28.64
C ILE A 218 26.21 -40.15 -29.49
N GLY A 219 27.26 -39.41 -29.06
CA GLY A 219 28.56 -39.41 -29.74
C GLY A 219 28.78 -38.24 -30.70
N LEU A 220 27.93 -37.21 -30.73
CA LEU A 220 28.15 -36.03 -31.55
C LEU A 220 29.37 -35.26 -31.06
N SER A 221 30.05 -34.55 -31.99
CA SER A 221 31.14 -33.64 -31.64
C SER A 221 30.65 -32.49 -30.77
N ILE A 222 31.55 -31.83 -30.04
CA ILE A 222 31.21 -30.67 -29.22
C ILE A 222 30.50 -29.58 -30.06
N LYS A 223 31.01 -29.26 -31.25
CA LYS A 223 30.46 -28.28 -32.14
C LYS A 223 29.07 -28.65 -32.66
N ASP A 224 28.91 -29.91 -33.05
CA ASP A 224 27.63 -30.41 -33.57
C ASP A 224 26.60 -30.47 -32.44
N SER A 225 27.00 -30.90 -31.22
CA SER A 225 26.12 -30.90 -30.04
C SER A 225 25.61 -29.51 -29.70
N ILE A 226 26.46 -28.46 -29.76
CA ILE A 226 26.02 -27.05 -29.56
C ILE A 226 25.01 -26.67 -30.64
N ASN A 227 25.38 -26.84 -31.92
CA ASN A 227 24.53 -26.41 -33.05
C ASN A 227 23.17 -27.11 -33.06
N GLU A 228 23.17 -28.37 -32.83
CA GLU A 228 21.95 -29.19 -32.80
C GLU A 228 21.06 -28.87 -31.59
N SER A 229 21.66 -28.65 -30.40
CA SER A 229 20.89 -28.26 -29.21
C SER A 229 20.21 -26.91 -29.40
N VAL A 230 20.96 -25.91 -29.84
CA VAL A 230 20.41 -24.58 -30.09
C VAL A 230 19.32 -24.64 -31.17
N ARG A 231 19.55 -25.30 -32.28
CA ARG A 231 18.58 -25.40 -33.38
C ARG A 231 17.29 -26.08 -32.95
N HIS A 232 17.40 -27.11 -32.12
CA HIS A 232 16.26 -27.90 -31.64
C HIS A 232 15.42 -27.12 -30.62
N LEU A 233 16.08 -26.43 -29.71
CA LEU A 233 15.43 -25.80 -28.55
C LEU A 233 15.00 -24.35 -28.75
N ILE A 234 15.54 -23.62 -29.76
CA ILE A 234 15.27 -22.19 -29.92
C ILE A 234 13.77 -21.85 -30.05
N ILE A 235 13.02 -22.64 -30.85
CA ILE A 235 11.60 -22.39 -31.08
C ILE A 235 10.77 -22.71 -29.82
N PRO A 236 10.89 -23.93 -29.23
CA PRO A 236 10.14 -24.26 -28.00
C PRO A 236 10.43 -23.33 -26.84
N LEU A 237 11.72 -22.99 -26.58
CA LEU A 237 12.08 -22.13 -25.46
C LEU A 237 11.63 -20.68 -25.69
N THR A 238 11.73 -20.15 -26.93
CA THR A 238 11.24 -18.81 -27.23
C THR A 238 9.72 -18.74 -27.08
N ALA A 239 8.98 -19.75 -27.54
CA ALA A 239 7.54 -19.81 -27.39
C ALA A 239 7.12 -19.89 -25.90
N ALA A 240 7.78 -20.74 -25.12
CA ALA A 240 7.54 -20.88 -23.69
C ALA A 240 7.84 -19.58 -22.94
N THR A 241 8.96 -18.93 -23.24
CA THR A 241 9.32 -17.63 -22.65
C THR A 241 8.33 -16.55 -23.06
N ALA A 242 7.96 -16.46 -24.35
CA ALA A 242 7.00 -15.49 -24.85
C ALA A 242 5.62 -15.63 -24.18
N THR A 243 5.13 -16.87 -24.02
CA THR A 243 3.85 -17.13 -23.35
C THR A 243 3.89 -16.75 -21.86
N THR A 244 5.01 -16.98 -21.19
CA THR A 244 5.19 -16.56 -19.79
C THR A 244 5.29 -15.04 -19.69
N VAL A 245 5.99 -14.37 -20.60
CA VAL A 245 6.03 -12.90 -20.69
C VAL A 245 4.61 -12.36 -20.91
N PHE A 246 3.85 -12.89 -21.85
CA PHE A 246 2.47 -12.47 -22.08
C PHE A 246 1.55 -12.69 -20.88
N ALA A 247 1.80 -13.71 -20.05
CA ALA A 247 1.05 -13.92 -18.82
C ALA A 247 1.32 -12.81 -17.78
N PHE A 248 2.53 -12.28 -17.67
CA PHE A 248 2.87 -11.20 -16.74
C PHE A 248 2.56 -9.79 -17.28
N LEU A 249 2.45 -9.59 -18.59
CA LEU A 249 2.20 -8.28 -19.20
C LEU A 249 0.91 -7.58 -18.73
N PRO A 250 -0.22 -8.27 -18.45
CA PRO A 250 -1.41 -7.62 -17.89
C PRO A 250 -1.13 -6.83 -16.61
N ILE A 251 -0.18 -7.31 -15.78
CA ILE A 251 0.22 -6.66 -14.52
C ILE A 251 1.06 -5.39 -14.78
N VAL A 252 1.69 -5.27 -15.93
CA VAL A 252 2.50 -4.10 -16.30
C VAL A 252 1.67 -3.04 -17.03
N THR A 253 0.71 -3.47 -17.84
CA THR A 253 -0.04 -2.61 -18.76
C THR A 253 -1.44 -2.25 -18.27
N GLY A 254 -1.91 -2.85 -17.20
CA GLY A 254 -3.15 -2.47 -16.56
C GLY A 254 -3.04 -1.08 -15.93
N GLU A 255 -4.17 -0.50 -15.57
CA GLU A 255 -4.28 0.82 -14.98
C GLU A 255 -4.74 0.76 -13.53
N GLY A 256 -4.33 1.75 -12.74
CA GLY A 256 -4.76 1.94 -11.36
C GLY A 256 -3.65 1.77 -10.31
N PRO A 257 -3.89 2.30 -9.10
CA PRO A 257 -2.87 2.38 -8.04
C PRO A 257 -2.28 1.02 -7.63
N SER A 258 -3.10 -0.02 -7.61
CA SER A 258 -2.65 -1.37 -7.24
C SER A 258 -1.71 -1.97 -8.28
N ILE A 259 -1.98 -1.72 -9.55
CA ILE A 259 -1.16 -2.19 -10.67
C ILE A 259 0.16 -1.41 -10.72
N GLU A 260 0.12 -0.10 -10.53
CA GLU A 260 1.32 0.72 -10.42
C GLU A 260 2.22 0.25 -9.27
N PHE A 261 1.63 -0.12 -8.13
CA PHE A 261 2.37 -0.64 -6.97
C PHE A 261 3.12 -1.94 -7.27
N VAL A 262 2.52 -2.88 -8.00
CA VAL A 262 3.13 -4.19 -8.30
C VAL A 262 3.77 -4.27 -9.69
N GLY A 263 3.59 -3.27 -10.54
CA GLY A 263 4.11 -3.27 -11.92
C GLY A 263 5.62 -3.47 -12.02
N GLY A 264 6.37 -2.91 -11.06
CA GLY A 264 7.81 -3.11 -10.95
C GLY A 264 8.22 -4.57 -10.72
N LEU A 265 7.42 -5.32 -9.93
CA LEU A 265 7.61 -6.76 -9.74
C LEU A 265 7.44 -7.52 -11.06
N ALA A 266 6.33 -7.31 -11.76
CA ALA A 266 6.06 -8.00 -13.01
C ALA A 266 7.09 -7.66 -14.11
N MET A 267 7.50 -6.38 -14.20
CA MET A 267 8.52 -5.95 -15.15
C MET A 267 9.87 -6.64 -14.90
N THR A 268 10.31 -6.74 -13.64
CA THR A 268 11.57 -7.42 -13.32
C THR A 268 11.49 -8.93 -13.54
N VAL A 269 10.33 -9.56 -13.34
CA VAL A 269 10.10 -10.97 -13.73
C VAL A 269 10.22 -11.14 -15.25
N ILE A 270 9.58 -10.28 -16.05
CA ILE A 270 9.65 -10.31 -17.52
C ILE A 270 11.09 -10.17 -18.00
N MET A 271 11.83 -9.19 -17.46
CA MET A 271 13.24 -8.98 -17.79
C MET A 271 14.09 -10.18 -17.40
N SER A 272 13.83 -10.77 -16.25
CA SER A 272 14.55 -11.94 -15.75
C SER A 272 14.37 -13.14 -16.68
N ILE A 273 13.12 -13.50 -17.02
CA ILE A 273 12.81 -14.63 -17.88
C ILE A 273 13.41 -14.43 -19.29
N THR A 274 13.32 -13.20 -19.82
CA THR A 274 13.91 -12.86 -21.12
C THR A 274 15.45 -12.96 -21.09
N SER A 275 16.08 -12.48 -20.02
CA SER A 275 17.53 -12.60 -19.81
C SER A 275 17.95 -14.07 -19.71
N SER A 276 17.15 -14.91 -19.02
CA SER A 276 17.40 -16.36 -18.91
C SER A 276 17.42 -17.04 -20.29
N LEU A 277 16.44 -16.72 -21.13
CA LEU A 277 16.40 -17.26 -22.50
C LEU A 277 17.67 -16.93 -23.29
N VAL A 278 18.08 -15.65 -23.26
CA VAL A 278 19.28 -15.16 -23.95
C VAL A 278 20.51 -15.89 -23.45
N LEU A 279 20.68 -16.00 -22.12
CA LEU A 279 21.82 -16.68 -21.52
C LEU A 279 21.79 -18.18 -21.76
N ALA A 280 20.65 -18.82 -21.71
CA ALA A 280 20.50 -20.26 -21.95
C ALA A 280 20.91 -20.62 -23.38
N ILE A 281 20.54 -19.82 -24.38
CA ILE A 281 20.87 -20.09 -25.78
C ILE A 281 22.32 -19.72 -26.10
N LEU A 282 22.84 -18.60 -25.60
CA LEU A 282 24.15 -18.07 -25.97
C LEU A 282 25.27 -18.57 -25.07
N LEU A 283 25.06 -18.53 -23.74
CA LEU A 283 26.12 -18.73 -22.76
C LEU A 283 26.26 -20.20 -22.33
N VAL A 284 25.13 -20.87 -22.07
CA VAL A 284 25.13 -22.25 -21.50
C VAL A 284 25.86 -23.25 -22.38
N PRO A 285 25.61 -23.37 -23.71
CA PRO A 285 26.31 -24.37 -24.54
C PRO A 285 27.81 -24.09 -24.61
N VAL A 286 28.20 -22.83 -24.60
CA VAL A 286 29.62 -22.42 -24.61
C VAL A 286 30.30 -22.81 -23.30
N LEU A 287 29.66 -22.52 -22.14
CA LEU A 287 30.19 -22.93 -20.84
C LEU A 287 30.29 -24.45 -20.69
N MET A 288 29.31 -25.22 -21.20
CA MET A 288 29.36 -26.68 -21.22
C MET A 288 30.57 -27.15 -21.99
N SER A 289 30.78 -26.61 -23.20
CA SER A 289 31.92 -26.97 -24.03
C SER A 289 33.26 -26.64 -23.42
N TYR A 290 33.34 -25.48 -22.71
CA TYR A 290 34.56 -25.05 -22.02
C TYR A 290 34.88 -25.96 -20.83
N MET A 291 33.87 -26.30 -20.01
CA MET A 291 34.06 -27.21 -18.86
C MET A 291 34.46 -28.62 -19.24
N GLU A 292 34.10 -29.14 -20.45
CA GLU A 292 34.60 -30.42 -20.96
C GLU A 292 36.08 -30.41 -21.22
N LYS A 293 36.72 -29.23 -21.53
CA LYS A 293 38.14 -29.09 -21.82
C LYS A 293 39.01 -28.95 -20.58
N ILE A 294 38.43 -28.69 -19.41
CA ILE A 294 39.17 -28.51 -18.16
C ILE A 294 39.54 -29.89 -17.56
N PRO A 295 40.84 -30.26 -17.42
CA PRO A 295 41.25 -31.59 -16.96
C PRO A 295 40.77 -31.92 -15.54
N TYR A 296 40.67 -30.94 -14.68
CA TYR A 296 40.26 -31.02 -13.27
C TYR A 296 38.87 -31.61 -13.13
N PHE A 297 37.95 -31.21 -14.01
CA PHE A 297 36.58 -31.73 -14.00
C PHE A 297 36.42 -33.11 -14.69
N LYS A 298 37.38 -33.51 -15.48
CA LYS A 298 37.34 -34.78 -16.22
C LYS A 298 37.44 -36.00 -15.30
N ASN A 299 38.08 -35.86 -14.14
CA ASN A 299 38.34 -36.93 -13.17
C ASN A 299 37.34 -36.98 -11.99
N ILE A 300 36.35 -36.07 -11.92
CA ILE A 300 35.34 -36.01 -10.82
C ILE A 300 34.10 -36.79 -11.30
N ASP A 301 34.20 -38.12 -11.21
CA ASP A 301 33.14 -39.03 -11.72
C ASP A 301 32.03 -39.33 -10.72
N ILE A 302 32.13 -38.83 -9.48
CA ILE A 302 31.28 -39.27 -8.36
C ILE A 302 29.81 -38.91 -8.54
N TYR A 303 29.46 -37.89 -9.35
CA TYR A 303 28.06 -37.45 -9.62
C TYR A 303 27.87 -36.97 -11.08
N SER A 304 28.52 -37.62 -12.06
CA SER A 304 28.42 -37.21 -13.47
C SER A 304 27.01 -37.33 -14.05
N GLU A 305 26.17 -38.18 -13.46
CA GLU A 305 24.78 -38.42 -13.92
C GLU A 305 23.68 -37.96 -12.95
N GLY A 306 24.03 -37.45 -11.75
CA GLY A 306 23.07 -37.15 -10.68
C GLY A 306 22.43 -38.39 -10.04
N TYR A 307 21.49 -38.20 -9.12
CA TYR A 307 20.83 -39.30 -8.41
C TYR A 307 19.98 -40.15 -9.35
N HIS A 308 20.22 -41.45 -9.35
CA HIS A 308 19.50 -42.43 -10.17
C HIS A 308 19.08 -43.62 -9.33
N ASN A 309 17.77 -43.79 -9.10
CA ASN A 309 17.24 -44.95 -8.36
C ASN A 309 16.33 -45.79 -9.27
N LYS A 310 16.82 -46.94 -9.71
CA LYS A 310 16.09 -47.86 -10.59
C LYS A 310 14.73 -48.27 -10.02
N LYS A 311 14.64 -48.51 -8.69
CA LYS A 311 13.38 -48.96 -8.06
C LYS A 311 12.28 -47.90 -8.16
N ILE A 312 12.62 -46.63 -7.93
CA ILE A 312 11.67 -45.51 -8.05
C ILE A 312 11.24 -45.36 -9.52
N LEU A 313 12.18 -45.45 -10.43
CA LEU A 313 11.90 -45.36 -11.87
C LEU A 313 10.97 -46.46 -12.35
N ASP A 314 11.20 -47.73 -11.91
CA ASP A 314 10.37 -48.90 -12.28
C ASP A 314 8.95 -48.80 -11.67
N GLN A 315 8.82 -48.30 -10.44
CA GLN A 315 7.52 -48.01 -9.83
C GLN A 315 6.77 -46.92 -10.61
N TYR A 316 7.47 -45.85 -10.95
CA TYR A 316 6.91 -44.76 -11.75
C TYR A 316 6.50 -45.20 -13.14
N ARG A 317 7.34 -46.01 -13.83
CA ARG A 317 7.02 -46.65 -15.11
C ARG A 317 5.75 -47.51 -15.01
N SER A 318 5.63 -48.31 -13.97
CA SER A 318 4.44 -49.12 -13.71
C SER A 318 3.20 -48.28 -13.49
N PHE A 319 3.32 -47.19 -12.74
CA PHE A 319 2.23 -46.23 -12.51
C PHE A 319 1.79 -45.57 -13.82
N LEU A 320 2.72 -45.09 -14.65
CA LEU A 320 2.40 -44.45 -15.94
C LEU A 320 1.74 -45.47 -16.90
N THR A 321 2.27 -46.69 -16.97
CA THR A 321 1.70 -47.76 -17.82
C THR A 321 0.28 -48.06 -17.38
N TRP A 322 0.02 -48.19 -16.07
CA TRP A 322 -1.31 -48.41 -15.54
C TRP A 322 -2.25 -47.23 -15.82
N SER A 323 -1.77 -46.00 -15.67
CA SER A 323 -2.54 -44.79 -15.90
C SER A 323 -2.92 -44.60 -17.37
N PHE A 324 -1.99 -44.82 -18.29
CA PHE A 324 -2.21 -44.66 -19.74
C PHE A 324 -2.87 -45.88 -20.42
N ALA A 325 -2.92 -47.00 -19.77
CA ALA A 325 -3.73 -48.11 -20.24
C ALA A 325 -5.18 -47.70 -20.47
N VAL A 326 -5.74 -46.89 -19.54
CA VAL A 326 -7.06 -46.26 -19.66
C VAL A 326 -6.88 -44.77 -19.53
N PRO A 327 -6.81 -43.98 -20.63
CA PRO A 327 -6.53 -42.55 -20.58
C PRO A 327 -7.47 -41.74 -19.66
N ARG A 328 -8.71 -42.19 -19.50
CA ARG A 328 -9.66 -41.56 -18.57
C ARG A 328 -9.19 -41.57 -17.11
N ARG A 329 -8.44 -42.57 -16.65
CA ARG A 329 -7.87 -42.62 -15.29
C ARG A 329 -6.83 -41.53 -15.10
N ALA A 330 -5.89 -41.42 -16.05
CA ALA A 330 -4.87 -40.37 -16.01
C ALA A 330 -5.49 -38.98 -16.03
N LEU A 331 -6.53 -38.75 -16.84
CA LEU A 331 -7.27 -37.47 -16.87
C LEU A 331 -7.96 -37.19 -15.55
N LEU A 332 -8.66 -38.15 -14.95
CA LEU A 332 -9.33 -37.96 -13.66
C LEU A 332 -8.32 -37.65 -12.54
N ILE A 333 -7.20 -38.36 -12.47
CA ILE A 333 -6.14 -38.14 -11.48
C ILE A 333 -5.54 -36.74 -11.65
N SER A 334 -5.22 -36.34 -12.88
CA SER A 334 -4.59 -35.03 -13.14
C SER A 334 -5.52 -33.85 -12.97
N ILE A 335 -6.82 -34.00 -13.19
CA ILE A 335 -7.82 -32.93 -13.03
C ILE A 335 -8.31 -32.80 -11.57
N SER A 336 -8.19 -33.86 -10.76
CA SER A 336 -8.75 -33.88 -9.39
C SER A 336 -8.22 -32.77 -8.50
N LEU A 337 -6.92 -32.50 -8.48
CA LEU A 337 -6.31 -31.45 -7.67
C LEU A 337 -6.71 -30.05 -8.13
N PRO A 338 -6.64 -29.70 -9.44
CA PRO A 338 -7.17 -28.42 -9.92
C PRO A 338 -8.63 -28.18 -9.59
N VAL A 339 -9.49 -29.19 -9.80
CA VAL A 339 -10.93 -29.09 -9.48
C VAL A 339 -11.14 -28.91 -7.99
N LEU A 340 -10.40 -29.65 -7.16
CA LEU A 340 -10.44 -29.44 -5.70
C LEU A 340 -10.07 -27.99 -5.33
N GLY A 341 -9.04 -27.43 -5.97
CA GLY A 341 -8.66 -26.04 -5.76
C GLY A 341 -9.76 -25.04 -6.13
N PHE A 342 -10.46 -25.26 -7.26
CA PHE A 342 -11.62 -24.44 -7.62
C PHE A 342 -12.78 -24.58 -6.62
N LEU A 343 -13.04 -25.77 -6.10
CA LEU A 343 -14.05 -25.98 -5.07
C LEU A 343 -13.68 -25.27 -3.75
N LEU A 344 -12.43 -25.37 -3.34
CA LEU A 344 -11.92 -24.75 -2.14
C LEU A 344 -11.81 -23.22 -2.27
N PHE A 345 -11.78 -22.66 -3.46
CA PHE A 345 -11.77 -21.21 -3.69
C PHE A 345 -12.96 -20.50 -3.03
N THR A 346 -14.13 -21.16 -3.00
CA THR A 346 -15.34 -20.58 -2.36
C THR A 346 -15.20 -20.44 -0.86
N THR A 347 -14.30 -21.18 -0.23
CA THR A 347 -14.03 -21.15 1.22
C THR A 347 -12.84 -20.27 1.59
N LEU A 348 -12.08 -19.78 0.61
CA LEU A 348 -10.93 -18.92 0.89
C LEU A 348 -11.39 -17.55 1.37
N PRO A 349 -10.86 -17.08 2.51
CA PRO A 349 -11.07 -15.71 2.93
C PRO A 349 -10.52 -14.74 1.88
N LYS A 350 -11.26 -13.66 1.61
CA LYS A 350 -10.87 -12.67 0.61
C LYS A 350 -10.30 -11.45 1.31
N ASP A 351 -9.12 -11.03 0.92
CA ASP A 351 -8.42 -9.86 1.39
C ASP A 351 -7.99 -9.03 0.18
N PHE A 352 -7.76 -7.75 0.32
CA PHE A 352 -7.23 -6.96 -0.79
C PHE A 352 -5.71 -6.99 -0.80
N PHE A 353 -5.10 -6.49 0.26
CA PHE A 353 -3.67 -6.54 0.51
C PHE A 353 -3.40 -6.97 1.96
N PRO A 354 -2.39 -7.80 2.22
CA PRO A 354 -2.03 -8.21 3.57
C PRO A 354 -1.43 -7.04 4.35
N ALA A 355 -1.45 -7.15 5.69
CA ALA A 355 -0.79 -6.21 6.59
C ALA A 355 0.71 -6.10 6.29
N GLN A 356 1.29 -4.91 6.53
CA GLN A 356 2.74 -4.73 6.50
C GLN A 356 3.38 -5.40 7.70
N ASP A 357 4.55 -6.02 7.49
CA ASP A 357 5.36 -6.57 8.57
C ASP A 357 6.23 -5.49 9.23
N ARG A 358 5.58 -4.47 9.79
CA ARG A 358 6.18 -3.41 10.59
C ARG A 358 5.74 -3.52 12.03
N ASP A 359 6.65 -3.30 12.93
CA ASP A 359 6.47 -3.29 14.38
C ASP A 359 5.73 -2.04 14.86
N MET A 360 4.69 -1.64 14.14
CA MET A 360 3.93 -0.42 14.40
C MET A 360 2.44 -0.66 14.18
N PHE A 361 1.63 0.01 15.03
CA PHE A 361 0.19 0.13 14.86
C PHE A 361 -0.24 1.57 15.07
N ARG A 362 -1.44 1.89 14.61
CA ARG A 362 -2.02 3.23 14.72
C ARG A 362 -3.28 3.23 15.55
N ILE A 363 -3.53 4.35 16.20
CA ILE A 363 -4.83 4.65 16.80
C ILE A 363 -5.28 6.02 16.29
N ASN A 364 -6.44 6.04 15.65
CA ASN A 364 -7.10 7.26 15.23
C ASN A 364 -8.30 7.50 16.12
N ILE A 365 -8.47 8.72 16.59
CA ILE A 365 -9.63 9.11 17.38
C ILE A 365 -10.32 10.33 16.78
N GLU A 366 -11.64 10.33 16.88
CA GLU A 366 -12.45 11.48 16.52
C GLU A 366 -13.48 11.73 17.62
N LEU A 367 -13.40 12.92 18.21
CA LEU A 367 -14.34 13.42 19.20
C LEU A 367 -15.53 14.13 18.50
N PRO A 368 -16.60 14.45 19.22
CA PRO A 368 -17.64 15.32 18.69
C PRO A 368 -17.05 16.61 18.07
N SER A 369 -17.66 17.07 17.00
CA SER A 369 -17.12 18.15 16.13
C SER A 369 -16.85 19.49 16.84
N ASN A 370 -17.44 19.71 18.01
CA ASN A 370 -17.22 20.89 18.86
C ASN A 370 -16.08 20.71 19.89
N ALA A 371 -15.36 19.59 19.88
CA ALA A 371 -14.25 19.41 20.81
C ALA A 371 -13.06 20.32 20.48
N SER A 372 -12.42 20.88 21.49
CA SER A 372 -11.18 21.65 21.35
C SER A 372 -9.97 20.70 21.18
N ALA A 373 -8.86 21.25 20.66
CA ALA A 373 -7.62 20.50 20.54
C ALA A 373 -7.08 20.03 21.90
N GLU A 374 -7.27 20.85 22.95
CA GLU A 374 -6.89 20.50 24.33
C GLU A 374 -7.70 19.32 24.85
N LYS A 375 -9.02 19.29 24.58
CA LYS A 375 -9.88 18.16 24.97
C LYS A 375 -9.51 16.88 24.21
N THR A 376 -9.19 17.04 22.93
CA THR A 376 -8.71 15.92 22.11
C THR A 376 -7.36 15.40 22.59
N LEU A 377 -6.44 16.30 23.02
CA LEU A 377 -5.17 15.91 23.64
C LEU A 377 -5.39 15.16 24.98
N GLU A 378 -6.31 15.65 25.80
CA GLU A 378 -6.66 14.95 27.06
C GLU A 378 -7.13 13.52 26.79
N ARG A 379 -8.02 13.35 25.82
CA ARG A 379 -8.53 12.04 25.44
C ARG A 379 -7.41 11.17 24.85
N ALA A 380 -6.55 11.72 24.00
CA ALA A 380 -5.38 11.01 23.48
C ALA A 380 -4.46 10.49 24.59
N ARG A 381 -4.24 11.29 25.66
CA ARG A 381 -3.48 10.84 26.84
C ARG A 381 -4.17 9.72 27.60
N ILE A 382 -5.49 9.79 27.77
CA ILE A 382 -6.27 8.72 28.41
C ILE A 382 -6.10 7.40 27.64
N ILE A 383 -6.31 7.44 26.32
CA ILE A 383 -6.18 6.25 25.46
C ILE A 383 -4.75 5.72 25.47
N ARG A 384 -3.75 6.61 25.37
CA ARG A 384 -2.35 6.24 25.51
C ARG A 384 -2.09 5.44 26.80
N ASN A 385 -2.57 5.94 27.93
CA ASN A 385 -2.40 5.26 29.21
C ASN A 385 -3.12 3.91 29.22
N GLN A 386 -4.33 3.82 28.68
CA GLN A 386 -5.06 2.55 28.56
C GLN A 386 -4.27 1.51 27.74
N VAL A 387 -3.60 1.93 26.65
CA VAL A 387 -2.74 1.04 25.86
C VAL A 387 -1.56 0.54 26.67
N LEU A 388 -0.84 1.45 27.35
CA LEU A 388 0.33 1.08 28.17
C LEU A 388 -0.03 0.21 29.38
N GLU A 389 -1.15 0.50 30.06
CA GLU A 389 -1.64 -0.24 31.22
C GLU A 389 -2.21 -1.61 30.85
N SER A 390 -2.65 -1.80 29.61
CA SER A 390 -3.17 -3.09 29.15
C SER A 390 -2.14 -4.21 29.19
N GLY A 391 -0.86 -3.87 28.96
CA GLY A 391 0.23 -4.83 28.87
C GLY A 391 0.13 -5.82 27.70
N LEU A 392 -0.90 -5.69 26.84
CA LEU A 392 -1.13 -6.58 25.69
C LEU A 392 -0.06 -6.45 24.62
N VAL A 393 0.41 -5.21 24.37
CA VAL A 393 1.48 -4.92 23.43
C VAL A 393 2.59 -4.19 24.16
N GLU A 394 3.81 -4.67 24.06
CA GLU A 394 4.97 -3.99 24.62
C GLU A 394 5.39 -2.82 23.74
N VAL A 395 5.05 -1.59 24.15
CA VAL A 395 5.30 -0.36 23.42
C VAL A 395 6.69 0.18 23.76
N GLU A 396 7.51 0.46 22.74
CA GLU A 396 8.81 1.10 22.89
C GLU A 396 8.69 2.64 22.95
N LYS A 397 7.92 3.21 22.01
CA LYS A 397 7.66 4.65 21.89
C LYS A 397 6.35 4.90 21.18
N ASP A 398 5.80 6.08 21.40
CA ASP A 398 4.57 6.51 20.76
C ASP A 398 4.58 8.00 20.42
N TYR A 399 3.82 8.39 19.41
CA TYR A 399 3.57 9.78 19.13
C TYR A 399 2.15 10.03 18.62
N TRP A 400 1.66 11.26 18.84
CA TRP A 400 0.33 11.70 18.50
C TRP A 400 0.36 13.04 17.79
N PHE A 401 -0.43 13.17 16.75
CA PHE A 401 -0.80 14.43 16.13
C PHE A 401 -2.25 14.74 16.49
N VAL A 402 -2.49 15.88 17.12
CA VAL A 402 -3.81 16.37 17.53
C VAL A 402 -4.14 17.61 16.73
N GLY A 403 -5.34 17.68 16.13
CA GLY A 403 -5.79 18.80 15.34
C GLY A 403 -5.28 18.85 13.91
N ARG A 404 -4.29 18.03 13.55
CA ARG A 404 -3.74 17.91 12.20
C ARG A 404 -3.54 16.47 11.77
N ARG A 405 -3.46 16.28 10.45
CA ARG A 405 -2.97 15.03 9.90
C ARG A 405 -1.50 14.83 10.21
N MET A 406 -1.16 13.60 10.49
CA MET A 406 0.21 13.16 10.55
C MET A 406 0.89 13.41 9.19
N PRO A 407 2.14 13.91 9.14
CA PRO A 407 2.90 13.96 7.90
C PRO A 407 2.92 12.60 7.22
N ARG A 408 2.86 12.56 5.90
CA ARG A 408 2.98 11.31 5.13
C ARG A 408 4.40 10.75 5.26
N VAL A 409 4.70 10.22 6.41
CA VAL A 409 5.96 9.52 6.69
C VAL A 409 5.85 8.08 6.24
N LEU A 410 4.66 7.48 6.40
CA LEU A 410 4.31 6.14 5.93
C LEU A 410 3.30 6.22 4.78
N MET A 411 3.46 5.38 3.77
CA MET A 411 2.65 5.41 2.55
C MET A 411 1.14 5.26 2.82
N ASN A 412 0.76 4.61 3.91
CA ASN A 412 -0.62 4.27 4.25
C ASN A 412 -1.16 4.98 5.49
N ILE A 413 -0.51 6.05 5.95
CA ILE A 413 -1.12 6.93 6.93
C ILE A 413 -2.13 7.82 6.19
N VAL A 414 -3.27 7.24 5.94
CA VAL A 414 -4.45 7.97 5.50
C VAL A 414 -5.42 7.91 6.65
N GLY A 415 -5.36 8.87 7.53
CA GLY A 415 -6.46 9.14 8.43
C GLY A 415 -7.64 9.63 7.59
N GLY A 416 -8.86 9.27 7.99
CA GLY A 416 -10.11 9.50 7.30
C GLY A 416 -10.22 10.75 6.45
N LYS A 417 -11.16 10.73 5.53
CA LYS A 417 -11.39 11.84 4.59
C LYS A 417 -11.22 13.19 5.28
N GLU A 418 -10.08 13.83 5.01
CA GLU A 418 -9.97 15.28 4.86
C GLU A 418 -10.31 16.21 6.02
N LYS A 419 -10.23 15.76 7.26
CA LYS A 419 -10.35 16.70 8.39
C LYS A 419 -8.98 17.30 8.76
N GLN A 420 -8.25 17.80 7.76
CA GLN A 420 -7.08 18.64 8.04
C GLN A 420 -7.50 19.90 8.79
N GLY A 421 -6.87 20.16 9.92
CA GLY A 421 -7.18 21.31 10.75
C GLY A 421 -8.44 21.15 11.60
N SER A 422 -8.91 19.95 11.85
CA SER A 422 -10.05 19.70 12.74
C SER A 422 -9.56 19.40 14.14
N ASN A 423 -9.89 20.26 15.09
CA ASN A 423 -9.42 20.16 16.49
C ASN A 423 -9.90 18.91 17.24
N ASN A 424 -10.94 18.25 16.73
CA ASN A 424 -11.56 17.08 17.34
C ASN A 424 -10.94 15.75 16.90
N VAL A 425 -9.87 15.75 16.09
CA VAL A 425 -9.23 14.55 15.55
C VAL A 425 -7.82 14.41 16.08
N ALA A 426 -7.41 13.20 16.45
CA ALA A 426 -6.02 12.89 16.70
C ALA A 426 -5.63 11.56 16.06
N GLN A 427 -4.38 11.47 15.61
CA GLN A 427 -3.77 10.30 14.99
C GLN A 427 -2.48 9.94 15.72
N SER A 428 -2.27 8.65 15.97
CA SER A 428 -1.07 8.17 16.64
C SER A 428 -0.36 7.07 15.87
N VAL A 429 0.90 6.89 16.21
CA VAL A 429 1.66 5.68 15.89
C VAL A 429 2.30 5.18 17.18
N PHE A 430 2.14 3.91 17.42
CA PHE A 430 2.80 3.17 18.48
C PHE A 430 3.82 2.23 17.84
N PHE A 431 5.03 2.20 18.40
CA PHE A 431 6.08 1.27 18.03
C PHE A 431 6.12 0.14 19.05
N ALA A 432 5.89 -1.06 18.58
CA ALA A 432 5.98 -2.26 19.41
C ALA A 432 7.40 -2.83 19.37
N LYS A 433 7.83 -3.52 20.43
CA LYS A 433 9.13 -4.19 20.44
C LYS A 433 9.15 -5.44 19.57
N ASP A 434 8.02 -6.14 19.47
CA ASP A 434 7.88 -7.36 18.69
C ASP A 434 6.65 -7.31 17.78
N TYR A 435 6.88 -7.56 16.49
CA TYR A 435 5.83 -7.56 15.48
C TYR A 435 4.78 -8.66 15.70
N TYR A 436 5.22 -9.89 16.02
CA TYR A 436 4.30 -11.03 16.13
C TYR A 436 3.42 -10.90 17.37
N GLN A 437 4.02 -10.52 18.51
CA GLN A 437 3.25 -10.22 19.71
C GLN A 437 2.21 -9.12 19.46
N MET A 438 2.61 -8.08 18.76
CA MET A 438 1.71 -6.98 18.41
C MET A 438 0.51 -7.47 17.57
N ILE A 439 0.75 -8.17 16.47
CA ILE A 439 -0.31 -8.62 15.56
C ILE A 439 -1.26 -9.59 16.24
N ASP A 440 -0.75 -10.51 17.06
CA ASP A 440 -1.56 -11.50 17.75
C ASP A 440 -2.48 -10.86 18.82
N ASN A 441 -2.02 -9.80 19.49
CA ASN A 441 -2.76 -9.15 20.57
C ASN A 441 -3.53 -7.89 20.13
N LEU A 442 -3.29 -7.38 18.91
CA LEU A 442 -3.93 -6.17 18.42
C LEU A 442 -5.47 -6.26 18.37
N PRO A 443 -6.09 -7.39 17.99
CA PRO A 443 -7.54 -7.54 18.06
C PRO A 443 -8.13 -7.37 19.47
N GLU A 444 -7.48 -7.94 20.47
CA GLU A 444 -7.89 -7.81 21.87
C GLU A 444 -7.70 -6.38 22.38
N LEU A 445 -6.56 -5.75 22.03
CA LEU A 445 -6.30 -4.36 22.34
C LEU A 445 -7.33 -3.44 21.69
N SER A 446 -7.67 -3.66 20.41
CA SER A 446 -8.68 -2.89 19.69
C SER A 446 -10.02 -2.92 20.42
N LYS A 447 -10.49 -4.13 20.77
CA LYS A 447 -11.73 -4.31 21.51
C LYS A 447 -11.71 -3.62 22.88
N LEU A 448 -10.63 -3.79 23.64
CA LEU A 448 -10.47 -3.15 24.96
C LEU A 448 -10.54 -1.63 24.86
N ILE A 449 -9.88 -1.02 23.85
CA ILE A 449 -9.84 0.43 23.71
C ILE A 449 -11.19 0.99 23.23
N VAL A 450 -11.83 0.33 22.28
CA VAL A 450 -13.16 0.73 21.77
C VAL A 450 -14.21 0.62 22.89
N ASP A 451 -14.25 -0.50 23.62
CA ASP A 451 -15.21 -0.72 24.71
C ASP A 451 -15.06 0.29 25.86
N LYS A 452 -13.82 0.75 26.13
CA LYS A 452 -13.56 1.78 27.16
C LYS A 452 -13.89 3.20 26.72
N ASN A 453 -14.09 3.44 25.43
CA ASN A 453 -14.30 4.78 24.86
C ASN A 453 -15.52 4.84 23.92
N PRO A 454 -16.73 4.44 24.39
CA PRO A 454 -17.92 4.34 23.51
C PRO A 454 -18.50 5.70 23.07
N ASP A 455 -18.02 6.80 23.67
CA ASP A 455 -18.46 8.17 23.43
C ASP A 455 -17.74 8.86 22.26
N ILE A 456 -16.73 8.21 21.69
CA ILE A 456 -15.91 8.73 20.60
C ILE A 456 -15.65 7.64 19.55
N LEU A 457 -15.30 8.08 18.33
CA LEU A 457 -14.82 7.16 17.32
C LEU A 457 -13.35 6.82 17.61
N VAL A 458 -13.07 5.53 17.77
CA VAL A 458 -11.70 5.02 17.97
C VAL A 458 -11.45 3.88 16.99
N ILE A 459 -10.38 4.00 16.21
CA ILE A 459 -9.93 2.98 15.27
C ILE A 459 -8.52 2.57 15.69
N VAL A 460 -8.36 1.31 16.04
CA VAL A 460 -7.05 0.68 16.33
C VAL A 460 -6.73 -0.28 15.21
N ASP A 461 -5.61 -0.08 14.51
CA ASP A 461 -5.34 -0.85 13.30
C ASP A 461 -3.82 -0.98 13.04
N SER A 462 -3.44 -2.02 12.30
CA SER A 462 -2.10 -2.18 11.75
C SER A 462 -1.95 -1.42 10.42
N PHE A 463 -0.72 -1.26 9.94
CA PHE A 463 -0.49 -0.68 8.63
C PHE A 463 -0.68 -1.74 7.54
N ILE A 464 -1.47 -1.42 6.52
CA ILE A 464 -1.75 -2.28 5.36
C ILE A 464 -0.74 -1.94 4.25
N ALA A 465 -0.27 -2.95 3.54
CA ALA A 465 0.55 -2.76 2.35
C ALA A 465 -0.35 -2.60 1.12
N GLY A 466 -0.17 -1.56 0.35
CA GLY A 466 -0.97 -1.32 -0.84
C GLY A 466 -1.54 0.11 -0.92
N PRO A 467 -2.43 0.40 -1.87
CA PRO A 467 -3.11 1.67 -1.95
C PRO A 467 -3.89 1.97 -0.68
N PRO A 468 -3.93 3.22 -0.22
CA PRO A 468 -4.61 3.58 1.00
C PRO A 468 -6.13 3.41 0.86
N VAL A 469 -6.75 2.77 1.85
CA VAL A 469 -8.19 2.64 2.01
C VAL A 469 -8.63 3.40 3.26
N PHE A 470 -9.72 4.17 3.17
CA PHE A 470 -10.15 5.05 4.26
C PHE A 470 -10.99 4.33 5.31
N SER A 471 -11.83 3.40 4.89
CA SER A 471 -12.70 2.57 5.72
C SER A 471 -12.84 1.20 5.09
N ASP A 472 -13.13 0.19 5.88
CA ASP A 472 -13.21 -1.20 5.44
C ASP A 472 -14.45 -1.40 4.56
N VAL A 473 -15.58 -0.87 4.99
CA VAL A 473 -16.84 -0.87 4.26
C VAL A 473 -17.29 0.56 4.04
N SER A 474 -17.56 0.95 2.81
CA SER A 474 -17.99 2.30 2.48
C SER A 474 -19.04 2.32 1.37
N TYR A 475 -20.09 3.09 1.61
CA TYR A 475 -21.13 3.37 0.63
C TYR A 475 -21.38 4.88 0.58
N VAL A 476 -21.67 5.36 -0.61
CA VAL A 476 -22.05 6.76 -0.82
C VAL A 476 -23.45 6.82 -1.41
N ILE A 477 -24.31 7.63 -0.82
CA ILE A 477 -25.67 7.92 -1.30
C ILE A 477 -25.63 9.29 -1.95
N PHE A 478 -26.07 9.39 -3.19
CA PHE A 478 -26.19 10.64 -3.93
C PHE A 478 -27.64 11.11 -3.95
N GLY A 479 -27.86 12.42 -3.87
CA GLY A 479 -29.19 13.02 -3.94
C GLY A 479 -29.16 14.51 -3.60
N ASP A 480 -30.26 15.20 -3.86
CA ASP A 480 -30.30 16.67 -3.73
C ASP A 480 -30.69 17.17 -2.33
N ASP A 481 -31.64 16.49 -1.66
CA ASP A 481 -32.16 16.93 -0.36
C ASP A 481 -31.32 16.38 0.80
N PRO A 482 -30.70 17.26 1.61
CA PRO A 482 -29.84 16.85 2.73
C PRO A 482 -30.59 16.09 3.83
N PHE A 483 -31.89 16.35 4.03
CA PHE A 483 -32.69 15.66 5.03
C PHE A 483 -32.96 14.21 4.62
N VAL A 484 -33.30 13.99 3.34
CA VAL A 484 -33.49 12.66 2.79
C VAL A 484 -32.17 11.89 2.80
N LEU A 485 -31.06 12.54 2.39
CA LEU A 485 -29.73 11.94 2.45
C LEU A 485 -29.37 11.52 3.87
N LYS A 486 -29.69 12.32 4.88
CA LYS A 486 -29.48 11.98 6.28
C LYS A 486 -30.28 10.73 6.68
N GLN A 487 -31.60 10.72 6.40
CA GLN A 487 -32.45 9.58 6.73
C GLN A 487 -32.00 8.29 6.04
N LEU A 488 -31.61 8.37 4.75
CA LEU A 488 -31.09 7.24 4.01
C LEU A 488 -29.76 6.78 4.58
N GLY A 489 -28.89 7.71 4.98
CA GLY A 489 -27.62 7.40 5.64
C GLY A 489 -27.81 6.68 6.97
N GLU A 490 -28.73 7.14 7.81
CA GLU A 490 -29.07 6.50 9.09
C GLU A 490 -29.61 5.07 8.89
N LYS A 491 -30.46 4.86 7.87
CA LYS A 491 -30.92 3.50 7.53
C LYS A 491 -29.79 2.58 7.06
N LEU A 492 -28.91 3.09 6.20
CA LEU A 492 -27.79 2.31 5.71
C LEU A 492 -26.77 2.03 6.81
N GLU A 493 -26.56 2.98 7.72
CA GLU A 493 -25.71 2.80 8.90
C GLU A 493 -26.21 1.67 9.79
N LEU A 494 -27.53 1.55 10.00
CA LEU A 494 -28.13 0.43 10.74
C LEU A 494 -27.89 -0.91 10.03
N ILE A 495 -28.02 -0.97 8.69
CA ILE A 495 -27.75 -2.18 7.92
C ILE A 495 -26.30 -2.63 8.07
N ILE A 496 -25.35 -1.69 8.00
CA ILE A 496 -23.93 -2.01 8.14
C ILE A 496 -23.63 -2.43 9.60
N ASN A 497 -24.19 -1.76 10.58
CA ASN A 497 -23.99 -2.03 12.00
C ASN A 497 -24.56 -3.37 12.47
N ASP A 498 -25.52 -3.96 11.73
CA ASP A 498 -26.09 -5.29 12.02
C ASP A 498 -25.08 -6.43 11.76
N ALA A 499 -24.04 -6.18 10.99
CA ALA A 499 -23.02 -7.19 10.73
C ALA A 499 -22.17 -7.47 11.98
N PRO A 500 -21.94 -8.76 12.31
CA PRO A 500 -21.30 -9.16 13.57
C PRO A 500 -19.85 -8.73 13.69
N ASP A 501 -19.19 -8.49 12.56
CA ASP A 501 -17.76 -8.13 12.48
C ASP A 501 -17.52 -6.62 12.50
N ILE A 502 -18.55 -5.80 12.52
CA ILE A 502 -18.44 -4.34 12.58
C ILE A 502 -18.12 -3.89 14.02
N SER A 503 -17.07 -3.09 14.14
CA SER A 503 -16.71 -2.43 15.38
C SER A 503 -17.38 -1.08 15.51
N LEU A 504 -17.57 -0.39 14.39
CA LEU A 504 -18.03 0.99 14.35
C LEU A 504 -18.61 1.34 12.99
N THR A 505 -19.66 2.19 13.00
CA THR A 505 -20.22 2.79 11.79
C THR A 505 -20.29 4.31 11.95
N LYS A 506 -20.32 5.02 10.84
CA LYS A 506 -20.43 6.47 10.81
C LYS A 506 -21.05 6.94 9.50
N SER A 507 -22.11 7.75 9.61
CA SER A 507 -22.63 8.54 8.50
C SER A 507 -22.03 9.95 8.52
N GLU A 508 -21.58 10.47 7.38
CA GLU A 508 -20.96 11.81 7.31
C GLU A 508 -21.97 12.91 7.68
N THR A 509 -23.25 12.77 7.37
CA THR A 509 -24.29 13.72 7.74
C THR A 509 -24.65 13.69 9.22
N SER A 510 -24.17 12.69 9.99
CA SER A 510 -24.30 12.69 11.45
C SER A 510 -23.35 13.66 12.16
N ASN A 511 -22.40 14.26 11.45
CA ASN A 511 -21.54 15.33 11.96
C ASN A 511 -22.33 16.61 12.15
N ILE A 512 -22.89 16.75 13.34
CA ILE A 512 -23.64 17.95 13.73
C ILE A 512 -22.73 18.88 14.49
N ASN A 513 -22.60 20.12 14.00
CA ASN A 513 -21.99 21.19 14.76
C ASN A 513 -23.05 21.93 15.58
N THR A 514 -22.78 22.07 16.85
CA THR A 514 -23.54 22.94 17.73
C THR A 514 -23.05 24.36 17.51
N ASN A 515 -23.89 25.19 16.94
CA ASN A 515 -23.62 26.61 16.67
C ASN A 515 -24.41 27.49 17.61
N ILE A 516 -23.84 28.65 18.00
CA ILE A 516 -24.58 29.75 18.63
C ILE A 516 -24.98 30.68 17.51
N GLU A 517 -26.27 30.76 17.26
CA GLU A 517 -26.85 31.69 16.31
C GLU A 517 -27.38 32.89 17.05
N LEU A 518 -26.98 34.11 16.57
CA LEU A 518 -27.50 35.38 17.01
C LEU A 518 -28.55 35.84 15.99
N ASP A 519 -29.83 35.78 16.39
CA ASP A 519 -30.95 36.26 15.56
C ASP A 519 -31.13 37.75 15.82
N LEU A 520 -30.52 38.56 14.99
CA LEU A 520 -30.43 40.01 15.17
C LEU A 520 -31.69 40.72 14.61
N LYS A 521 -32.30 41.57 15.40
CA LYS A 521 -33.43 42.41 14.98
C LYS A 521 -32.90 43.65 14.30
N ASN A 522 -33.06 43.78 12.99
CA ASN A 522 -32.59 44.92 12.20
C ASN A 522 -33.12 46.27 12.69
N SER A 523 -34.35 46.31 13.26
CA SER A 523 -34.91 47.52 13.87
C SER A 523 -34.06 48.02 15.02
N ASN A 524 -33.61 47.11 15.92
CA ASN A 524 -32.85 47.49 17.11
C ASN A 524 -31.45 48.00 16.74
N ILE A 525 -30.82 47.32 15.76
CA ILE A 525 -29.51 47.73 15.24
C ILE A 525 -29.59 49.13 14.62
N SER A 526 -30.63 49.37 13.82
CA SER A 526 -30.82 50.66 13.17
C SER A 526 -31.10 51.80 14.17
N LEU A 527 -31.87 51.53 15.22
CA LEU A 527 -32.17 52.51 16.27
C LEU A 527 -30.93 52.85 17.11
N SER A 528 -30.02 51.90 17.31
CA SER A 528 -28.76 52.10 18.05
C SER A 528 -27.67 52.73 17.19
N GLY A 529 -27.92 52.96 15.90
CA GLY A 529 -26.95 53.56 14.96
C GLY A 529 -25.70 52.71 14.73
N ILE A 530 -25.77 51.39 15.01
CA ILE A 530 -24.65 50.48 14.82
C ILE A 530 -24.62 49.98 13.37
N ASN A 531 -23.41 49.99 12.81
CA ASN A 531 -23.20 49.32 11.54
C ASN A 531 -23.07 47.81 11.76
N PRO A 532 -23.88 46.94 11.08
CA PRO A 532 -23.81 45.50 11.25
C PRO A 532 -22.41 44.92 11.03
N LYS A 533 -21.60 45.52 10.15
CA LYS A 533 -20.22 45.11 9.92
C LYS A 533 -19.34 45.32 11.14
N ASN A 534 -19.53 46.44 11.86
CA ASN A 534 -18.78 46.73 13.08
C ASN A 534 -19.16 45.72 14.18
N LEU A 535 -20.43 45.33 14.27
CA LEU A 535 -20.91 44.32 15.19
C LEU A 535 -20.19 42.98 15.00
N VAL A 536 -20.08 42.52 13.75
CA VAL A 536 -19.37 41.30 13.44
C VAL A 536 -17.87 41.39 13.78
N ASN A 537 -17.24 42.55 13.50
CA ASN A 537 -15.83 42.75 13.81
C ASN A 537 -15.57 42.76 15.33
N GLU A 538 -16.43 43.39 16.10
CA GLU A 538 -16.32 43.43 17.58
C GLU A 538 -16.51 42.03 18.18
N LEU A 539 -17.51 41.29 17.71
CA LEU A 539 -17.70 39.87 18.09
C LEU A 539 -16.48 39.02 17.77
N TYR A 540 -15.94 39.17 16.57
CA TYR A 540 -14.75 38.43 16.14
C TYR A 540 -13.53 38.79 17.00
N ALA A 541 -13.33 40.10 17.26
CA ALA A 541 -12.26 40.59 18.12
C ALA A 541 -12.38 40.07 19.55
N ALA A 542 -13.59 40.02 20.09
CA ALA A 542 -13.84 39.52 21.43
C ALA A 542 -13.54 38.01 21.56
N ASN A 543 -13.97 37.20 20.58
CA ASN A 543 -13.85 35.74 20.65
C ASN A 543 -12.49 35.25 20.16
N ASN A 544 -12.11 35.59 18.93
CA ASN A 544 -10.92 35.04 18.26
C ASN A 544 -9.69 35.97 18.41
N GLY A 545 -9.93 37.25 18.67
CA GLY A 545 -8.90 38.27 18.58
C GLY A 545 -8.60 38.68 17.15
N VAL A 546 -8.23 39.93 16.95
CA VAL A 546 -7.84 40.52 15.67
C VAL A 546 -6.34 40.78 15.67
N ILE A 547 -5.67 40.41 14.57
CA ILE A 547 -4.26 40.79 14.37
C ILE A 547 -4.24 42.25 13.97
N VAL A 548 -3.61 43.08 14.81
CA VAL A 548 -3.60 44.56 14.71
C VAL A 548 -2.22 45.10 14.35
N GLY A 549 -1.25 44.27 14.16
CA GLY A 549 0.12 44.66 13.82
C GLY A 549 1.08 43.48 14.02
N THR A 550 2.37 43.74 13.84
CA THR A 550 3.41 42.75 14.10
C THR A 550 4.58 43.36 14.88
N MET A 551 5.18 42.55 15.75
CA MET A 551 6.39 42.87 16.47
C MET A 551 7.57 42.19 15.78
N LEU A 552 8.66 42.91 15.54
CA LEU A 552 9.88 42.32 14.97
C LEU A 552 10.76 41.76 16.10
N ASP A 553 10.90 40.47 16.17
CA ASP A 553 11.81 39.79 17.07
C ASP A 553 12.96 39.19 16.25
N SER A 554 14.13 39.81 16.32
CA SER A 554 15.31 39.48 15.50
C SER A 554 14.98 39.49 13.99
N ASN A 555 14.85 38.33 13.33
CA ASN A 555 14.50 38.24 11.93
C ASN A 555 13.06 37.71 11.67
N LYS A 556 12.22 37.64 12.73
CA LYS A 556 10.88 37.11 12.65
C LYS A 556 9.83 38.11 13.09
N GLU A 557 8.78 38.22 12.28
CA GLU A 557 7.60 38.99 12.65
C GLU A 557 6.65 38.15 13.51
N ILE A 558 6.32 38.64 14.69
CA ILE A 558 5.36 38.05 15.62
C ILE A 558 4.08 38.86 15.58
N PRO A 559 2.92 38.27 15.27
CA PRO A 559 1.65 38.98 15.21
C PRO A 559 1.24 39.48 16.60
N ILE A 560 0.78 40.70 16.65
CA ILE A 560 0.14 41.31 17.82
C ILE A 560 -1.36 41.06 17.67
N ARG A 561 -1.92 40.24 18.58
CA ARG A 561 -3.34 39.93 18.58
C ARG A 561 -4.05 40.62 19.71
N LEU A 562 -5.00 41.48 19.37
CA LEU A 562 -5.92 42.11 20.30
C LEU A 562 -7.10 41.16 20.54
N LYS A 563 -7.30 40.74 21.80
CA LYS A 563 -8.38 39.83 22.18
C LYS A 563 -9.10 40.34 23.42
N GLY A 564 -10.43 40.16 23.49
CA GLY A 564 -11.23 40.45 24.66
C GLY A 564 -10.94 39.49 25.82
N ILE A 565 -11.24 39.91 27.01
CA ILE A 565 -11.19 39.07 28.21
C ILE A 565 -12.47 38.25 28.26
N ASN A 566 -12.43 37.04 27.74
CA ASN A 566 -13.54 36.08 27.87
C ASN A 566 -13.37 35.26 29.16
N LYS A 567 -14.45 35.07 29.89
CA LYS A 567 -14.51 34.09 30.97
C LYS A 567 -14.73 32.71 30.34
N PRO A 568 -13.84 31.71 30.55
CA PRO A 568 -13.87 30.43 29.81
C PRO A 568 -15.09 29.55 30.10
N ASP A 569 -15.82 29.80 31.22
CA ASP A 569 -16.77 28.85 31.77
C ASP A 569 -18.23 29.06 31.34
N ASP A 570 -18.55 30.16 30.62
CA ASP A 570 -19.90 30.44 30.15
C ASP A 570 -19.90 30.89 28.66
N ILE A 571 -20.06 29.96 27.78
CA ILE A 571 -20.02 30.20 26.33
C ILE A 571 -21.24 31.04 25.87
N LEU A 572 -22.42 30.73 26.39
CA LEU A 572 -23.64 31.51 26.08
C LEU A 572 -23.65 32.87 26.76
N GLY A 573 -23.28 32.92 28.06
CA GLY A 573 -23.19 34.13 28.79
C GLY A 573 -22.11 35.07 28.27
N SER A 574 -20.95 34.55 27.85
CA SER A 574 -19.90 35.41 27.28
C SER A 574 -20.28 36.08 25.96
N ALA A 575 -21.11 35.44 25.13
CA ALA A 575 -21.65 36.07 23.93
C ALA A 575 -22.72 37.11 24.26
N SER A 576 -23.60 36.82 25.23
CA SER A 576 -24.72 37.69 25.62
C SER A 576 -24.30 38.96 26.36
N TYR A 577 -23.23 38.87 27.19
CA TYR A 577 -22.72 40.00 27.97
C TYR A 577 -21.68 40.86 27.24
N LEU A 578 -21.38 40.53 25.97
CA LEU A 578 -20.49 41.39 25.21
C LEU A 578 -21.13 42.76 24.98
N THR A 579 -20.42 43.82 25.37
CA THR A 579 -20.88 45.18 25.16
C THR A 579 -20.34 45.75 23.86
N ILE A 580 -21.21 46.38 23.08
CA ILE A 580 -20.89 46.97 21.80
C ILE A 580 -21.12 48.47 21.86
N PRO A 581 -20.20 49.28 21.32
CA PRO A 581 -20.38 50.71 21.28
C PRO A 581 -21.53 51.10 20.33
N SER A 582 -22.51 51.84 20.85
CA SER A 582 -23.64 52.41 20.15
C SER A 582 -23.62 53.92 20.24
N GLN A 583 -24.54 54.58 19.56
CA GLN A 583 -24.70 56.05 19.71
C GLN A 583 -25.17 56.43 21.13
N ASN A 584 -25.78 55.53 21.87
CA ASN A 584 -26.29 55.72 23.23
C ASN A 584 -25.30 55.29 24.32
N GLY A 585 -24.07 54.89 23.97
CA GLY A 585 -23.08 54.36 24.88
C GLY A 585 -22.78 52.87 24.58
N PHE A 586 -22.52 52.05 25.60
CA PHE A 586 -22.27 50.63 25.45
C PHE A 586 -23.56 49.87 25.72
N GLU A 587 -23.96 49.03 24.75
CA GLU A 587 -25.15 48.18 24.84
C GLU A 587 -24.75 46.71 24.77
N TYR A 588 -25.49 45.81 25.47
CA TYR A 588 -25.27 44.38 25.42
C TYR A 588 -25.80 43.82 24.10
N ILE A 589 -25.14 42.76 23.59
CA ILE A 589 -25.54 42.08 22.35
C ILE A 589 -27.00 41.62 22.42
N ASP A 590 -27.46 41.16 23.56
CA ASP A 590 -28.86 40.69 23.74
C ASP A 590 -29.89 41.79 23.53
N SER A 591 -29.49 43.08 23.57
CA SER A 591 -30.36 44.20 23.19
C SER A 591 -30.69 44.21 21.70
N PHE A 592 -29.86 43.59 20.87
CA PHE A 592 -30.02 43.57 19.41
C PHE A 592 -30.69 42.33 18.87
N GLY A 593 -30.80 41.27 19.68
CA GLY A 593 -31.38 40.01 19.25
C GLY A 593 -31.37 38.93 20.32
N GLU A 594 -31.69 37.73 19.91
CA GLU A 594 -31.72 36.56 20.78
C GLU A 594 -30.62 35.56 20.35
N SER A 595 -29.86 35.04 21.33
CA SER A 595 -28.93 33.95 21.09
C SER A 595 -29.62 32.63 21.30
N ARG A 596 -29.42 31.71 20.33
CA ARG A 596 -29.93 30.35 20.42
C ARG A 596 -28.89 29.32 19.99
N ILE A 597 -28.95 28.17 20.61
CA ILE A 597 -28.15 27.00 20.18
C ILE A 597 -28.88 26.31 19.03
N THR A 598 -28.17 26.12 17.93
CA THR A 598 -28.68 25.40 16.76
C THR A 598 -27.71 24.28 16.36
N ASN A 599 -28.28 23.18 15.95
CA ASN A 599 -27.53 22.06 15.45
C ASN A 599 -27.64 22.02 13.92
N LYS A 600 -26.52 22.23 13.24
CA LYS A 600 -26.45 22.20 11.76
C LYS A 600 -25.33 21.30 11.29
N SER A 601 -25.53 20.67 10.13
CA SER A 601 -24.45 19.93 9.47
C SER A 601 -23.31 20.90 9.15
N SER A 602 -22.09 20.49 9.53
CA SER A 602 -20.88 21.35 9.38
C SER A 602 -20.33 21.37 7.96
N ILE A 603 -20.52 20.27 7.21
CA ILE A 603 -19.91 20.07 5.90
C ILE A 603 -20.98 19.58 4.92
N ILE A 604 -20.96 20.10 3.71
CA ILE A 604 -21.73 19.60 2.58
C ILE A 604 -20.75 19.02 1.58
N THR A 605 -20.72 17.71 1.49
CA THR A 605 -19.82 17.01 0.58
C THR A 605 -20.49 16.79 -0.77
N ARG A 606 -19.71 16.95 -1.84
CA ARG A 606 -20.14 16.69 -3.21
C ARG A 606 -19.08 15.89 -3.94
N GLN A 607 -19.52 14.99 -4.79
CA GLN A 607 -18.69 14.27 -5.75
C GLN A 607 -19.28 14.48 -7.15
N ASP A 608 -18.46 14.89 -8.11
CA ASP A 608 -18.88 15.21 -9.48
C ASP A 608 -20.05 16.20 -9.57
N GLY A 609 -20.06 17.16 -8.62
CA GLY A 609 -21.10 18.18 -8.53
C GLY A 609 -22.38 17.74 -7.81
N GLN A 610 -22.61 16.45 -7.61
CA GLN A 610 -23.77 15.93 -6.89
C GLN A 610 -23.53 15.90 -5.37
N ARG A 611 -24.54 16.25 -4.61
CA ARG A 611 -24.49 16.17 -3.15
C ARG A 611 -24.48 14.72 -2.72
N MET A 612 -23.70 14.38 -1.70
CA MET A 612 -23.57 13.01 -1.24
C MET A 612 -23.60 12.90 0.29
N ASN A 613 -23.87 11.69 0.77
CA ASN A 613 -23.65 11.27 2.14
C ASN A 613 -22.88 9.94 2.12
N SER A 614 -21.70 9.92 2.71
CA SER A 614 -20.94 8.68 2.89
C SER A 614 -21.33 8.00 4.21
N VAL A 615 -21.51 6.69 4.13
CA VAL A 615 -21.68 5.81 5.29
C VAL A 615 -20.50 4.86 5.32
N GLU A 616 -19.77 4.91 6.39
CA GLU A 616 -18.52 4.20 6.58
C GLU A 616 -18.65 3.18 7.72
N GLY A 617 -18.03 2.03 7.57
CA GLY A 617 -17.95 0.99 8.59
C GLY A 617 -16.52 0.50 8.73
N TRP A 618 -16.11 0.24 9.97
CA TRP A 618 -14.83 -0.38 10.31
C TRP A 618 -15.07 -1.72 10.95
N VAL A 619 -14.35 -2.72 10.49
CA VAL A 619 -14.41 -4.06 11.08
C VAL A 619 -13.49 -4.15 12.28
N TRP A 620 -13.74 -5.13 13.16
CA TRP A 620 -12.80 -5.43 14.23
C TRP A 620 -11.43 -5.79 13.65
N THR A 621 -10.37 -5.25 14.25
CA THR A 621 -9.00 -5.56 13.85
C THR A 621 -8.77 -7.06 13.80
N GLY A 622 -8.23 -7.56 12.70
CA GLY A 622 -8.04 -8.99 12.45
C GLY A 622 -9.21 -9.70 11.75
N THR A 623 -10.34 -9.01 11.52
CA THR A 623 -11.43 -9.51 10.66
C THR A 623 -11.31 -8.96 9.22
N LEU A 624 -12.02 -9.56 8.30
CA LEU A 624 -11.95 -9.22 6.88
C LEU A 624 -13.18 -8.46 6.43
N SER A 625 -13.00 -7.31 5.80
CA SER A 625 -14.06 -6.49 5.22
C SER A 625 -14.98 -7.25 4.27
N SER A 626 -14.42 -8.19 3.51
CA SER A 626 -15.17 -9.01 2.55
C SER A 626 -16.22 -9.91 3.20
N ALA A 627 -16.01 -10.38 4.43
CA ALA A 627 -16.98 -11.18 5.15
C ALA A 627 -18.19 -10.33 5.53
N THR A 628 -17.94 -9.12 6.01
CA THR A 628 -18.98 -8.13 6.31
C THR A 628 -19.76 -7.74 5.04
N GLU A 629 -19.05 -7.47 3.94
CA GLU A 629 -19.67 -7.14 2.65
C GLU A 629 -20.59 -8.25 2.15
N ASP A 630 -20.15 -9.51 2.22
CA ASP A 630 -20.95 -10.67 1.82
C ASP A 630 -22.19 -10.83 2.73
N TYR A 631 -22.09 -10.52 4.04
CA TYR A 631 -23.19 -10.58 5.01
C TYR A 631 -24.28 -9.54 4.72
N ILE A 632 -23.89 -8.26 4.50
CA ILE A 632 -24.87 -7.17 4.31
C ILE A 632 -25.37 -7.05 2.87
N LYS A 633 -24.84 -7.81 1.93
CA LYS A 633 -25.08 -7.67 0.49
C LYS A 633 -26.56 -7.67 0.11
N ASP A 634 -27.32 -8.62 0.62
CA ASP A 634 -28.74 -8.78 0.27
C ASP A 634 -29.59 -7.62 0.82
N ASP A 635 -29.25 -7.12 2.00
CA ASP A 635 -29.96 -6.01 2.63
C ASP A 635 -29.60 -4.67 1.99
N VAL A 636 -28.34 -4.49 1.58
CA VAL A 636 -27.95 -3.32 0.77
C VAL A 636 -28.62 -3.34 -0.61
N GLU A 637 -28.79 -4.50 -1.24
CA GLU A 637 -29.50 -4.58 -2.53
C GLU A 637 -31.01 -4.31 -2.37
N LYS A 638 -31.64 -4.73 -1.28
CA LYS A 638 -33.02 -4.32 -0.92
C LYS A 638 -33.09 -2.81 -0.72
N PHE A 639 -32.17 -2.25 0.08
CA PHE A 639 -32.11 -0.82 0.34
C PHE A 639 -31.98 -0.02 -0.97
N LYS A 640 -31.12 -0.47 -1.88
CA LYS A 640 -30.95 0.15 -3.20
C LYS A 640 -32.22 0.18 -4.03
N ASN A 641 -33.02 -0.89 -3.98
CA ASN A 641 -34.29 -0.96 -4.69
C ASN A 641 -35.39 -0.09 -4.04
N GLU A 642 -35.26 0.26 -2.77
CA GLU A 642 -36.19 1.13 -2.02
C GLU A 642 -35.83 2.62 -2.10
N LEU A 643 -34.73 2.99 -2.77
CA LEU A 643 -34.32 4.38 -2.89
C LEU A 643 -35.36 5.22 -3.61
N PRO A 644 -35.66 6.44 -3.13
CA PRO A 644 -36.53 7.38 -3.80
C PRO A 644 -36.03 7.77 -5.20
N PRO A 645 -36.88 8.17 -6.13
CA PRO A 645 -36.47 8.68 -7.43
C PRO A 645 -35.47 9.85 -7.28
N GLY A 646 -34.37 9.84 -8.05
CA GLY A 646 -33.31 10.85 -7.98
C GLY A 646 -32.20 10.56 -6.97
N TYR A 647 -32.31 9.45 -6.22
CA TYR A 647 -31.27 8.98 -5.32
C TYR A 647 -30.60 7.73 -5.87
N SER A 648 -29.30 7.62 -5.64
CA SER A 648 -28.52 6.44 -6.03
C SER A 648 -27.49 6.10 -4.97
N ILE A 649 -27.07 4.83 -4.93
CA ILE A 649 -26.03 4.35 -4.03
C ILE A 649 -24.87 3.77 -4.83
N LYS A 650 -23.64 4.03 -4.39
CA LYS A 650 -22.41 3.45 -4.92
C LYS A 650 -21.56 2.90 -3.78
N GLN A 651 -21.01 1.70 -3.96
CA GLN A 651 -20.02 1.16 -3.03
C GLN A 651 -18.67 1.80 -3.31
N LEU A 652 -17.97 2.20 -2.27
CA LEU A 652 -16.62 2.76 -2.28
C LEU A 652 -15.69 1.93 -1.38
N GLY A 653 -14.52 2.48 -1.07
CA GLY A 653 -13.59 1.88 -0.13
C GLY A 653 -12.77 0.75 -0.73
N GLU A 654 -12.51 -0.28 0.10
CA GLU A 654 -11.71 -1.43 -0.31
C GLU A 654 -12.33 -2.19 -1.48
N ALA A 655 -13.64 -2.42 -1.45
CA ALA A 655 -14.36 -3.16 -2.49
C ALA A 655 -14.28 -2.49 -3.87
N GLU A 656 -14.43 -1.17 -3.94
CA GLU A 656 -14.27 -0.42 -5.19
C GLU A 656 -12.85 -0.56 -5.72
N THR A 657 -11.84 -0.28 -4.89
CA THR A 657 -10.43 -0.33 -5.29
C THR A 657 -10.02 -1.73 -5.71
N ARG A 658 -10.51 -2.76 -5.00
CA ARG A 658 -10.33 -4.17 -5.37
C ARG A 658 -10.99 -4.49 -6.70
N GLY A 659 -12.25 -4.08 -6.87
CA GLY A 659 -13.03 -4.30 -8.09
C GLY A 659 -12.41 -3.62 -9.31
N GLU A 660 -12.01 -2.37 -9.21
CA GLU A 660 -11.35 -1.61 -10.28
C GLU A 660 -10.01 -2.23 -10.67
N SER A 661 -9.19 -2.62 -9.66
CA SER A 661 -7.89 -3.26 -9.90
C SER A 661 -8.05 -4.61 -10.60
N GLN A 662 -9.03 -5.41 -10.19
CA GLN A 662 -9.33 -6.70 -10.84
C GLN A 662 -9.90 -6.50 -12.25
N ALA A 663 -10.81 -5.57 -12.45
CA ALA A 663 -11.38 -5.27 -13.77
C ALA A 663 -10.31 -4.81 -14.76
N SER A 664 -9.40 -3.94 -14.34
CA SER A 664 -8.26 -3.48 -15.13
C SER A 664 -7.31 -4.63 -15.50
N LEU A 665 -7.00 -5.50 -14.53
CA LEU A 665 -6.18 -6.68 -14.77
C LEU A 665 -6.85 -7.65 -15.77
N TYR A 666 -8.14 -7.94 -15.61
CA TYR A 666 -8.86 -8.87 -16.49
C TYR A 666 -9.05 -8.29 -17.90
N SER A 667 -9.34 -7.01 -18.05
CA SER A 667 -9.47 -6.37 -19.35
C SER A 667 -8.17 -6.43 -20.15
N SER A 668 -7.05 -6.15 -19.48
CA SER A 668 -5.72 -6.30 -20.07
C SER A 668 -5.39 -7.76 -20.39
N ALA A 669 -5.74 -8.70 -19.50
CA ALA A 669 -5.44 -10.12 -19.65
C ALA A 669 -6.07 -10.75 -20.90
N VAL A 670 -7.24 -10.28 -21.35
CA VAL A 670 -7.91 -10.80 -22.59
C VAL A 670 -7.01 -10.64 -23.80
N ILE A 671 -6.37 -9.48 -23.97
CA ILE A 671 -5.50 -9.20 -25.13
C ILE A 671 -4.30 -10.17 -25.12
N TYR A 672 -3.67 -10.32 -23.96
CA TYR A 672 -2.49 -11.17 -23.82
C TYR A 672 -2.82 -12.66 -23.89
N MET A 673 -4.02 -13.08 -23.47
CA MET A 673 -4.50 -14.44 -23.67
C MET A 673 -4.62 -14.77 -25.17
N ILE A 674 -5.10 -13.85 -25.99
CA ILE A 674 -5.13 -14.01 -27.44
C ILE A 674 -3.71 -14.16 -27.99
N LEU A 675 -2.74 -13.35 -27.52
CA LEU A 675 -1.34 -13.47 -27.93
C LEU A 675 -0.70 -14.80 -27.50
N ILE A 676 -1.05 -15.30 -26.32
CA ILE A 676 -0.64 -16.64 -25.87
C ILE A 676 -1.16 -17.70 -26.82
N VAL A 677 -2.44 -17.65 -27.19
CA VAL A 677 -3.03 -18.61 -28.14
C VAL A 677 -2.33 -18.55 -29.49
N ILE A 678 -2.11 -17.36 -30.03
CA ILE A 678 -1.39 -17.17 -31.29
C ILE A 678 0.03 -17.72 -31.20
N GLY A 679 0.77 -17.38 -30.14
CA GLY A 679 2.14 -17.88 -29.90
C GLY A 679 2.19 -19.41 -29.83
N LEU A 680 1.24 -20.03 -29.10
CA LEU A 680 1.14 -21.48 -29.01
C LEU A 680 0.82 -22.16 -30.36
N VAL A 681 -0.11 -21.59 -31.14
CA VAL A 681 -0.47 -22.13 -32.45
C VAL A 681 0.71 -22.02 -33.43
N LEU A 682 1.44 -20.90 -33.41
CA LEU A 682 2.64 -20.71 -34.25
C LEU A 682 3.76 -21.68 -33.87
N ALA A 683 4.02 -21.85 -32.56
CA ALA A 683 5.08 -22.73 -32.08
C ALA A 683 4.78 -24.22 -32.35
N LEU A 684 3.53 -24.65 -32.16
CA LEU A 684 3.13 -26.04 -32.28
C LEU A 684 2.60 -26.40 -33.68
N ASN A 685 2.31 -25.39 -34.51
CA ASN A 685 1.67 -25.54 -35.81
C ASN A 685 0.37 -26.39 -35.75
N SER A 686 -0.41 -26.23 -34.67
CA SER A 686 -1.61 -27.04 -34.42
C SER A 686 -2.57 -26.41 -33.42
N PHE A 687 -3.79 -26.06 -33.82
CA PHE A 687 -4.85 -25.59 -32.90
C PHE A 687 -5.23 -26.65 -31.83
N ARG A 688 -5.22 -27.93 -32.17
CA ARG A 688 -5.57 -28.98 -31.19
C ARG A 688 -4.53 -29.09 -30.08
N GLN A 689 -3.25 -28.98 -30.41
CA GLN A 689 -2.15 -29.04 -29.45
C GLN A 689 -2.12 -27.77 -28.59
N ALA A 690 -2.33 -26.61 -29.19
CA ALA A 690 -2.48 -25.35 -28.46
C ALA A 690 -3.67 -25.41 -27.48
N GLY A 691 -4.80 -26.00 -27.87
CA GLY A 691 -5.94 -26.22 -27.01
C GLY A 691 -5.66 -27.14 -25.80
N ILE A 692 -4.83 -28.18 -25.96
CA ILE A 692 -4.41 -29.00 -24.83
C ILE A 692 -3.61 -28.18 -23.82
N ILE A 693 -2.64 -27.38 -24.25
CA ILE A 693 -1.82 -26.55 -23.37
C ILE A 693 -2.68 -25.49 -22.70
N LEU A 694 -3.59 -24.86 -23.45
CA LEU A 694 -4.49 -23.84 -22.89
C LEU A 694 -5.40 -24.44 -21.80
N SER A 695 -5.83 -25.70 -21.94
CA SER A 695 -6.60 -26.37 -20.87
C SER A 695 -5.76 -26.59 -19.61
N VAL A 696 -4.46 -26.85 -19.71
CA VAL A 696 -3.55 -26.91 -18.55
C VAL A 696 -3.40 -25.54 -17.89
N ALA A 697 -3.32 -24.48 -18.69
CA ALA A 697 -3.27 -23.10 -18.19
C ALA A 697 -4.50 -22.77 -17.32
N ILE A 698 -5.71 -23.17 -17.74
CA ILE A 698 -6.92 -23.00 -16.96
C ILE A 698 -6.87 -23.84 -15.68
N LEU A 699 -6.46 -25.09 -15.77
CA LEU A 699 -6.34 -25.97 -14.60
C LEU A 699 -5.32 -25.45 -13.57
N SER A 700 -4.26 -24.74 -14.01
CA SER A 700 -3.26 -24.20 -13.11
C SER A 700 -3.80 -23.10 -12.16
N ILE A 701 -4.85 -22.39 -12.55
CA ILE A 701 -5.52 -21.41 -11.67
C ILE A 701 -6.09 -22.15 -10.43
N GLY A 702 -6.75 -23.29 -10.63
CA GLY A 702 -7.23 -24.10 -9.51
C GLY A 702 -6.11 -24.59 -8.59
N LEU A 703 -4.95 -24.92 -9.15
CA LEU A 703 -3.77 -25.29 -8.36
C LEU A 703 -3.21 -24.14 -7.54
N SER A 704 -3.28 -22.90 -8.04
CA SER A 704 -2.93 -21.71 -7.27
C SER A 704 -3.86 -21.53 -6.05
N PHE A 705 -5.15 -21.73 -6.21
CA PHE A 705 -6.12 -21.67 -5.11
C PHE A 705 -5.89 -22.80 -4.08
N LEU A 706 -5.54 -24.00 -4.54
CA LEU A 706 -5.16 -25.09 -3.66
C LEU A 706 -3.91 -24.71 -2.83
N GLY A 707 -2.94 -24.03 -3.44
CA GLY A 707 -1.75 -23.55 -2.76
C GLY A 707 -2.06 -22.52 -1.67
N LEU A 708 -2.96 -21.58 -1.92
CA LEU A 708 -3.44 -20.62 -0.92
C LEU A 708 -4.14 -21.35 0.25
N PHE A 709 -5.00 -22.31 -0.06
CA PHE A 709 -5.72 -23.07 0.97
C PHE A 709 -4.76 -23.88 1.87
N ILE A 710 -3.80 -24.60 1.28
CA ILE A 710 -2.80 -25.35 2.05
C ILE A 710 -1.92 -24.43 2.90
N GLY A 711 -1.54 -23.27 2.35
CA GLY A 711 -0.76 -22.26 3.06
C GLY A 711 -1.55 -21.46 4.07
N GLN A 712 -2.87 -21.68 4.22
CA GLN A 712 -3.77 -20.89 5.05
C GLN A 712 -3.66 -19.39 4.75
N GLN A 713 -3.59 -19.04 3.47
CA GLN A 713 -3.46 -17.66 3.01
C GLN A 713 -4.77 -17.14 2.42
N ASN A 714 -5.03 -15.85 2.64
CA ASN A 714 -6.17 -15.18 2.07
C ASN A 714 -6.01 -15.03 0.54
N TYR A 715 -7.12 -15.05 -0.18
CA TYR A 715 -7.15 -14.73 -1.60
C TYR A 715 -7.25 -13.22 -1.77
N GLY A 716 -6.15 -12.59 -2.18
CA GLY A 716 -6.07 -11.16 -2.43
C GLY A 716 -5.49 -10.83 -3.81
N PHE A 717 -5.13 -9.56 -3.99
CA PHE A 717 -4.52 -9.09 -5.23
C PHE A 717 -3.19 -9.82 -5.52
N ILE A 718 -2.39 -10.08 -4.48
CA ILE A 718 -1.13 -10.83 -4.58
C ILE A 718 -1.37 -12.30 -4.97
N GLY A 719 -2.43 -12.92 -4.46
CA GLY A 719 -2.86 -14.28 -4.87
C GLY A 719 -3.31 -14.33 -6.33
N THR A 720 -3.98 -13.27 -6.81
CA THR A 720 -4.37 -13.14 -8.23
C THR A 720 -3.13 -13.07 -9.15
N ILE A 721 -2.11 -12.31 -8.76
CA ILE A 721 -0.83 -12.23 -9.49
C ILE A 721 -0.16 -13.60 -9.56
N ALA A 722 -0.18 -14.35 -8.47
CA ALA A 722 0.35 -15.71 -8.44
C ALA A 722 -0.37 -16.65 -9.42
N ALA A 723 -1.70 -16.60 -9.45
CA ALA A 723 -2.52 -17.41 -10.38
C ALA A 723 -2.20 -17.08 -11.85
N VAL A 724 -2.06 -15.80 -12.17
CA VAL A 724 -1.68 -15.34 -13.52
C VAL A 724 -0.26 -15.77 -13.88
N GLY A 725 0.70 -15.64 -12.95
CA GLY A 725 2.07 -16.09 -13.16
C GLY A 725 2.17 -17.61 -13.37
N LEU A 726 1.35 -18.37 -12.63
CA LEU A 726 1.33 -19.83 -12.75
C LEU A 726 0.79 -20.32 -14.11
N ILE A 727 -0.08 -19.54 -14.78
CA ILE A 727 -0.50 -19.82 -16.16
C ILE A 727 0.72 -19.92 -17.07
N GLY A 728 1.59 -18.90 -17.04
CA GLY A 728 2.79 -18.89 -17.89
C GLY A 728 3.73 -20.05 -17.59
N LEU A 729 3.93 -20.36 -16.31
CA LEU A 729 4.81 -21.42 -15.87
C LEU A 729 4.29 -22.81 -16.28
N SER A 730 3.00 -23.07 -16.08
CA SER A 730 2.37 -24.34 -16.45
C SER A 730 2.37 -24.59 -17.96
N ILE A 731 2.27 -23.52 -18.75
CA ILE A 731 2.42 -23.58 -20.22
C ILE A 731 3.86 -23.95 -20.57
N ASN A 732 4.87 -23.38 -19.90
CA ASN A 732 6.29 -23.67 -20.15
C ASN A 732 6.59 -25.19 -20.04
N ASP A 733 6.24 -25.79 -18.90
CA ASP A 733 6.42 -27.23 -18.69
C ASP A 733 5.65 -28.07 -19.71
N SER A 734 4.44 -27.61 -20.05
CA SER A 734 3.54 -28.31 -20.97
C SER A 734 4.05 -28.33 -22.42
N ILE A 735 4.62 -27.23 -22.90
CA ILE A 735 5.19 -27.12 -24.25
C ILE A 735 6.30 -28.13 -24.42
N ILE A 736 7.16 -28.31 -23.43
CA ILE A 736 8.31 -29.20 -23.48
C ILE A 736 7.86 -30.64 -23.59
N VAL A 737 6.94 -31.09 -22.73
CA VAL A 737 6.39 -32.46 -22.80
C VAL A 737 5.75 -32.72 -24.16
N LEU A 738 4.93 -31.80 -24.63
CA LEU A 738 4.20 -31.98 -25.88
C LEU A 738 5.12 -31.93 -27.10
N SER A 739 6.18 -31.10 -27.07
CA SER A 739 7.17 -31.06 -28.16
C SER A 739 7.94 -32.38 -28.28
N HIS A 740 8.37 -33.00 -27.17
CA HIS A 740 9.01 -34.32 -27.18
C HIS A 740 8.07 -35.41 -27.69
N ILE A 741 6.81 -35.42 -27.26
CA ILE A 741 5.80 -36.35 -27.76
C ILE A 741 5.57 -36.16 -29.27
N LYS A 742 5.53 -34.95 -29.75
CA LYS A 742 5.33 -34.61 -31.16
C LYS A 742 6.50 -35.08 -32.01
N GLU A 743 7.72 -34.78 -31.59
CA GLU A 743 8.95 -35.17 -32.33
C GLU A 743 9.03 -36.70 -32.54
N GLU A 744 8.75 -37.49 -31.51
CA GLU A 744 8.73 -38.93 -31.65
C GLU A 744 7.53 -39.43 -32.48
N ALA A 745 6.37 -38.75 -32.39
CA ALA A 745 5.17 -39.07 -33.17
C ALA A 745 5.29 -38.73 -34.66
N GLU A 746 6.18 -37.86 -35.05
CA GLU A 746 6.50 -37.53 -36.44
C GLU A 746 7.48 -38.53 -37.06
N LYS A 747 8.36 -39.15 -36.24
CA LYS A 747 9.32 -40.15 -36.70
C LYS A 747 8.66 -41.49 -36.98
N LYS A 748 7.68 -41.93 -36.18
CA LYS A 748 6.95 -43.20 -36.30
C LYS A 748 5.61 -43.16 -35.57
N LEU A 749 4.74 -44.15 -35.88
CA LEU A 749 3.53 -44.39 -35.07
C LEU A 749 3.90 -44.78 -33.64
N ILE A 750 3.62 -43.90 -32.67
CA ILE A 750 3.94 -44.14 -31.27
C ILE A 750 2.93 -45.12 -30.64
N SER A 751 3.46 -46.19 -30.03
CA SER A 751 2.68 -47.04 -29.13
C SER A 751 2.54 -46.40 -27.73
N LYS A 752 1.57 -46.88 -26.92
CA LYS A 752 1.41 -46.44 -25.53
C LYS A 752 2.67 -46.68 -24.68
N ALA A 753 3.39 -47.79 -24.93
CA ALA A 753 4.62 -48.11 -24.22
C ALA A 753 5.76 -47.15 -24.57
N GLU A 754 5.91 -46.75 -25.84
CA GLU A 754 6.89 -45.78 -26.27
C GLU A 754 6.56 -44.39 -25.70
N LEU A 755 5.27 -44.02 -25.62
CA LEU A 755 4.84 -42.78 -25.00
C LEU A 755 5.24 -42.74 -23.50
N VAL A 756 5.12 -43.84 -22.77
CA VAL A 756 5.61 -43.94 -21.39
C VAL A 756 7.11 -43.62 -21.31
N GLU A 757 7.93 -44.14 -22.22
CA GLU A 757 9.37 -43.89 -22.23
C GLU A 757 9.68 -42.41 -22.58
N VAL A 758 8.94 -41.77 -23.48
CA VAL A 758 9.06 -40.33 -23.77
C VAL A 758 8.74 -39.49 -22.53
N VAL A 759 7.66 -39.82 -21.81
CA VAL A 759 7.28 -39.12 -20.56
C VAL A 759 8.35 -39.33 -19.49
N ILE A 760 8.88 -40.54 -19.32
CA ILE A 760 9.96 -40.84 -18.35
C ILE A 760 11.21 -40.00 -18.66
N ARG A 761 11.57 -39.88 -19.94
CA ARG A 761 12.69 -39.02 -20.36
C ARG A 761 12.47 -37.58 -19.99
N SER A 762 11.26 -37.06 -20.20
CA SER A 762 10.89 -35.66 -19.85
C SER A 762 10.75 -35.45 -18.35
N THR A 763 10.45 -36.48 -17.57
CA THR A 763 10.16 -36.39 -16.14
C THR A 763 11.33 -35.84 -15.34
N ARG A 764 12.56 -36.25 -15.65
CA ARG A 764 13.74 -35.87 -14.87
C ARG A 764 13.97 -34.35 -14.85
N HIS A 765 13.98 -33.75 -16.03
CA HIS A 765 14.21 -32.32 -16.09
C HIS A 765 13.02 -31.52 -15.52
N ILE A 766 11.77 -31.95 -15.78
CA ILE A 766 10.58 -31.27 -15.26
C ILE A 766 10.50 -31.34 -13.74
N ILE A 767 10.81 -32.47 -13.11
CA ILE A 767 10.89 -32.57 -11.65
C ILE A 767 12.04 -31.69 -11.11
N THR A 768 13.18 -31.68 -11.80
CA THR A 768 14.30 -30.83 -11.37
C THR A 768 13.94 -29.34 -11.44
N THR A 769 13.31 -28.88 -12.54
CA THR A 769 12.86 -27.51 -12.68
C THR A 769 11.82 -27.16 -11.62
N SER A 770 10.83 -28.02 -11.40
CA SER A 770 9.79 -27.78 -10.40
C SER A 770 10.35 -27.70 -8.98
N LEU A 771 11.30 -28.56 -8.62
CA LEU A 771 11.94 -28.53 -7.30
C LEU A 771 12.88 -27.33 -7.14
N THR A 772 13.62 -26.93 -8.19
CA THR A 772 14.43 -25.71 -8.15
C THR A 772 13.57 -24.45 -8.04
N THR A 773 12.42 -24.42 -8.70
CA THR A 773 11.44 -23.34 -8.61
C THR A 773 10.83 -23.27 -7.21
N LEU A 774 10.48 -24.42 -6.62
CA LEU A 774 10.05 -24.51 -5.23
C LEU A 774 11.14 -24.01 -4.27
N GLY A 775 12.39 -24.41 -4.49
CA GLY A 775 13.54 -23.92 -3.73
C GLY A 775 13.76 -22.42 -3.85
N GLY A 776 13.43 -21.83 -5.01
CA GLY A 776 13.45 -20.38 -5.23
C GLY A 776 12.37 -19.64 -4.45
N PHE A 777 11.16 -20.21 -4.32
CA PHE A 777 10.05 -19.59 -3.58
C PHE A 777 10.11 -19.86 -2.07
N ALA A 778 10.73 -20.93 -1.62
CA ALA A 778 10.75 -21.33 -0.21
C ALA A 778 11.22 -20.21 0.75
N PRO A 779 12.28 -19.44 0.45
CA PRO A 779 12.69 -18.34 1.33
C PRO A 779 11.62 -17.27 1.50
N LEU A 780 10.80 -16.98 0.48
CA LEU A 780 9.75 -15.96 0.53
C LEU A 780 8.60 -16.37 1.45
N ILE A 781 8.35 -17.67 1.62
CA ILE A 781 7.33 -18.17 2.57
C ILE A 781 7.64 -17.71 4.00
N PHE A 782 8.93 -17.67 4.36
CA PHE A 782 9.38 -17.37 5.72
C PHE A 782 9.78 -15.91 5.92
N ALA A 783 10.27 -15.24 4.86
CA ALA A 783 10.88 -13.92 4.97
C ALA A 783 9.89 -12.74 4.84
N SER A 784 8.71 -12.94 4.26
CA SER A 784 7.80 -11.82 4.01
C SER A 784 6.34 -12.22 4.17
N VAL A 785 5.65 -11.59 5.11
CA VAL A 785 4.20 -11.74 5.28
C VAL A 785 3.45 -11.30 4.01
N PHE A 786 3.90 -10.22 3.40
CA PHE A 786 3.28 -9.64 2.21
C PHE A 786 3.33 -10.57 0.97
N PHE A 787 4.47 -11.23 0.72
CA PHE A 787 4.62 -12.12 -0.45
C PHE A 787 4.34 -13.59 -0.14
N ARG A 788 4.00 -13.94 1.09
CA ARG A 788 3.68 -15.31 1.50
C ARG A 788 2.53 -15.94 0.71
N PRO A 789 1.40 -15.24 0.43
CA PRO A 789 0.34 -15.78 -0.41
C PRO A 789 0.81 -16.16 -1.81
N LEU A 790 1.64 -15.31 -2.44
CA LEU A 790 2.22 -15.59 -3.75
C LEU A 790 3.13 -16.81 -3.70
N ALA A 791 4.01 -16.88 -2.69
CA ALA A 791 4.97 -17.97 -2.56
C ALA A 791 4.28 -19.34 -2.36
N TRP A 792 3.22 -19.42 -1.53
CA TRP A 792 2.43 -20.63 -1.36
C TRP A 792 1.66 -21.01 -2.62
N ALA A 793 0.96 -20.08 -3.25
CA ALA A 793 0.21 -20.30 -4.48
C ALA A 793 1.11 -20.82 -5.60
N MET A 794 2.28 -20.19 -5.79
CA MET A 794 3.25 -20.60 -6.80
C MET A 794 3.90 -21.95 -6.46
N SER A 795 4.30 -22.20 -5.21
CA SER A 795 4.99 -23.43 -4.79
C SER A 795 4.12 -24.67 -5.02
N ILE A 796 2.92 -24.68 -4.48
CA ILE A 796 1.98 -25.80 -4.65
C ILE A 796 1.46 -25.85 -6.09
N GLY A 797 1.25 -24.68 -6.69
CA GLY A 797 0.83 -24.57 -8.09
C GLY A 797 1.81 -25.21 -9.05
N VAL A 798 3.11 -24.98 -8.89
CA VAL A 798 4.16 -25.59 -9.74
C VAL A 798 4.19 -27.11 -9.58
N LEU A 799 4.13 -27.63 -8.35
CA LEU A 799 4.07 -29.08 -8.11
C LEU A 799 2.86 -29.72 -8.79
N GLY A 800 1.69 -29.06 -8.68
CA GLY A 800 0.48 -29.52 -9.36
C GLY A 800 0.57 -29.39 -10.89
N ALA A 801 1.17 -28.30 -11.40
CA ALA A 801 1.40 -28.10 -12.83
C ALA A 801 2.33 -29.18 -13.43
N THR A 802 3.37 -29.57 -12.70
CA THR A 802 4.23 -30.69 -13.06
C THR A 802 3.44 -32.00 -13.21
N MET A 803 2.57 -32.28 -12.24
CA MET A 803 1.70 -33.46 -12.30
C MET A 803 0.76 -33.41 -13.52
N THR A 804 0.16 -32.26 -13.79
CA THR A 804 -0.70 -32.10 -14.98
C THR A 804 0.10 -32.18 -16.28
N ALA A 805 1.28 -31.64 -16.38
CA ALA A 805 2.14 -31.74 -17.55
C ALA A 805 2.52 -33.21 -17.87
N LEU A 806 2.86 -33.99 -16.85
CA LEU A 806 3.32 -35.37 -17.00
C LEU A 806 2.19 -36.39 -17.17
N LEU A 807 0.97 -36.10 -16.69
CA LEU A 807 -0.16 -37.04 -16.77
C LEU A 807 -1.24 -36.60 -17.75
N TYR A 808 -1.66 -35.35 -17.67
CA TYR A 808 -2.78 -34.81 -18.46
C TYR A 808 -2.44 -34.71 -19.94
N ILE A 809 -1.28 -34.15 -20.28
CA ILE A 809 -0.89 -33.91 -21.67
C ILE A 809 -0.77 -35.21 -22.46
N PRO A 810 0.00 -36.26 -21.98
CA PRO A 810 0.06 -37.54 -22.69
C PRO A 810 -1.29 -38.24 -22.79
N ALA A 811 -2.11 -38.17 -21.72
CA ALA A 811 -3.44 -38.78 -21.72
C ALA A 811 -4.39 -38.10 -22.72
N MET A 812 -4.38 -36.75 -22.81
CA MET A 812 -5.14 -36.02 -23.82
C MET A 812 -4.66 -36.30 -25.24
N PHE A 813 -3.35 -36.43 -25.43
CA PHE A 813 -2.78 -36.79 -26.71
C PHE A 813 -3.24 -38.19 -27.17
N ILE A 814 -3.24 -39.20 -26.29
CA ILE A 814 -3.78 -40.52 -26.55
C ILE A 814 -5.26 -40.47 -26.89
N TYR A 815 -6.04 -39.70 -26.11
CA TYR A 815 -7.49 -39.62 -26.25
C TYR A 815 -7.89 -38.98 -27.59
N LEU A 816 -7.21 -37.92 -28.01
CA LEU A 816 -7.50 -37.20 -29.24
C LEU A 816 -7.00 -37.90 -30.51
N LYS A 817 -5.85 -38.59 -30.47
CA LYS A 817 -5.31 -39.34 -31.60
C LYS A 817 -5.90 -40.75 -31.75
N LYS A 818 -6.75 -41.22 -30.81
CA LYS A 818 -7.29 -42.60 -30.77
C LYS A 818 -6.19 -43.63 -30.98
N ILE A 819 -5.04 -43.51 -30.33
CA ILE A 819 -3.93 -44.46 -30.41
C ILE A 819 -4.43 -45.78 -29.88
N LYS A 820 -4.54 -46.76 -30.79
CA LYS A 820 -4.90 -48.15 -30.45
C LYS A 820 -3.67 -48.83 -29.85
N TYR A 821 -3.90 -49.93 -29.08
CA TYR A 821 -2.87 -50.77 -28.49
C TYR A 821 -1.84 -51.26 -29.51
#